data_1d175e2f9337c890d00d61500f64ea9c
#
_entry.id   1d175e2f9337c890d00d61500f64ea9c
#
_cell.length_a   1.000
_cell.length_b   1.000
_cell.length_c   1.000
_cell.angle_alpha   90.00
_cell.angle_beta   90.00
_cell.angle_gamma   90.00
#
_symmetry.space_group_name_H-M   'P 1'
#
loop_
_entity.id
_entity.type
_entity.pdbx_description
1 polymer ?
#
loop_
_entity_poly.entity_id
_entity_poly.type
_entity_poly.pdbx_seq_one_letter_code
_entity_poly.pdbx_strand_id
1 'polypeptide(L)'
;MTSPFPPDDTQTEPPNDLDAEQAALGSMLLSRGAITEVAAILAVDDYYRPAHATIHAAITAMHTSGLPVDPITVAAHLRDAGDLHRVGGPSYLHTLVQATPTAANGSYYAQIVTDVAKQRRLIETGTRLIAHGRRDASGTEHIAAQAAEELATIRATDRWPAPIPLGTHAALPVFPASALTPWMAEHVAAVAEFTQTPPDLGATMALAAVSTAAGGRVHVEIRPGWREQSNLYLVCAMPPASRKSDVFAAMTEPIYDVERQLQEESRARIIEAETAKEAALAEAEGLMTRARKLGDGMDRTALVAEASAAKLLAEEIAVPPRPRLTVSGDITPEPLAQQLAVHRCLAALSPEGDLFDIIAGRYSAKPNLGVFLQAHKGERLQTDRITREQPSVDKPALTIGITPQPAVLQDLAGAPGARDRGLLARFLYALPASNLGYRKTRTTPVPETVAQRYHARLSGLLHTLYALPEPVTVPLTPQADRAVEALQDRLEVALRPEQPLAHLLDWAGKLVGHTARVALLLHLADRIADDRWGQPVPAETINRAAEIADYYTQHALAVFDLIGSDPATEAAQTILGWLRRPRTDGTWRTTIKRRDAVAASRRFRTVTQVEPALALLESHGYLRANTPARTGRAGQPATATYRVHPSLQEVSTDAR
;
A
#
# COMPACT_ATOMS: atom_id res chain seq x y z
N MET A 1 -3.91 47.48 61.00
CA MET A 1 -3.21 46.65 59.95
C MET A 1 -4.06 45.39 59.71
N THR A 2 -4.89 45.41 58.70
CA THR A 2 -5.73 44.28 58.32
C THR A 2 -4.84 43.28 57.56
N SER A 3 -4.83 42.02 58.02
CA SER A 3 -4.11 40.92 57.41
C SER A 3 -4.50 40.81 55.95
N PRO A 4 -3.54 40.67 55.01
CA PRO A 4 -3.84 40.50 53.56
C PRO A 4 -4.29 39.09 53.22
N PHE A 5 -4.50 38.18 54.16
CA PHE A 5 -4.92 36.81 53.93
C PHE A 5 -6.41 36.65 54.29
N PRO A 6 -7.19 35.94 53.39
CA PRO A 6 -8.57 35.62 53.75
C PRO A 6 -8.64 34.71 54.97
N PRO A 7 -9.76 34.70 55.70
CA PRO A 7 -9.91 33.88 56.94
C PRO A 7 -9.74 32.41 56.58
N ASP A 8 -9.12 31.67 57.49
CA ASP A 8 -8.78 30.25 57.44
C ASP A 8 -10.07 29.41 57.44
N ASP A 9 -10.59 29.13 56.25
CA ASP A 9 -11.77 28.30 56.05
C ASP A 9 -11.33 26.82 55.99
N THR A 10 -10.92 26.27 57.14
CA THR A 10 -10.27 24.97 57.32
C THR A 10 -11.24 23.79 57.36
N GLN A 11 -12.42 23.83 56.69
CA GLN A 11 -13.38 22.72 56.62
C GLN A 11 -13.95 22.48 55.24
N THR A 12 -13.26 22.81 54.18
CA THR A 12 -13.66 22.38 52.84
C THR A 12 -13.06 21.00 52.54
N GLU A 13 -13.89 20.01 52.19
CA GLU A 13 -13.42 18.72 51.70
C GLU A 13 -12.42 18.92 50.54
N PRO A 14 -11.36 18.07 50.48
CA PRO A 14 -10.42 18.14 49.36
C PRO A 14 -11.17 18.02 48.03
N PRO A 15 -10.77 18.75 46.97
CA PRO A 15 -11.41 18.68 45.67
C PRO A 15 -11.57 17.22 45.18
N ASN A 16 -12.80 16.81 44.88
CA ASN A 16 -13.11 15.48 44.38
C ASN A 16 -14.28 15.54 43.38
N ASP A 17 -14.37 14.55 42.49
CA ASP A 17 -15.49 14.30 41.59
C ASP A 17 -15.78 12.81 41.56
N LEU A 18 -16.61 12.37 42.51
CA LEU A 18 -16.95 10.94 42.67
C LEU A 18 -17.74 10.39 41.51
N ASP A 19 -18.53 11.22 40.85
CA ASP A 19 -19.34 10.80 39.68
C ASP A 19 -18.42 10.50 38.47
N ALA A 20 -17.42 11.35 38.25
CA ALA A 20 -16.40 11.15 37.25
C ALA A 20 -15.54 9.91 37.55
N GLU A 21 -15.17 9.66 38.83
CA GLU A 21 -14.44 8.44 39.20
C GLU A 21 -15.26 7.18 38.92
N GLN A 22 -16.56 7.17 39.29
CA GLN A 22 -17.45 6.04 39.01
C GLN A 22 -17.63 5.80 37.52
N ALA A 23 -17.83 6.87 36.74
CA ALA A 23 -18.01 6.78 35.29
C ALA A 23 -16.73 6.31 34.57
N ALA A 24 -15.55 6.72 35.03
CA ALA A 24 -14.28 6.22 34.47
C ALA A 24 -14.12 4.71 34.70
N LEU A 25 -14.33 4.23 35.95
CA LEU A 25 -14.26 2.80 36.28
C LEU A 25 -15.32 1.98 35.57
N GLY A 26 -16.55 2.48 35.51
CA GLY A 26 -17.63 1.78 34.79
C GLY A 26 -17.37 1.68 33.29
N SER A 27 -16.74 2.70 32.69
CA SER A 27 -16.27 2.64 31.29
C SER A 27 -15.25 1.52 31.07
N MET A 28 -14.30 1.33 32.00
CA MET A 28 -13.31 0.25 31.96
C MET A 28 -13.97 -1.14 32.10
N LEU A 29 -15.04 -1.25 32.89
CA LEU A 29 -15.78 -2.51 33.06
C LEU A 29 -16.65 -2.87 31.84
N LEU A 30 -17.04 -1.87 31.03
CA LEU A 30 -17.90 -2.02 29.85
C LEU A 30 -17.14 -2.24 28.55
N SER A 31 -15.89 -1.73 28.43
CA SER A 31 -15.16 -1.74 27.16
C SER A 31 -13.67 -1.98 27.37
N ARG A 32 -13.13 -2.98 26.66
CA ARG A 32 -11.70 -3.27 26.65
C ARG A 32 -10.87 -2.10 26.08
N GLY A 33 -11.40 -1.36 25.10
CA GLY A 33 -10.76 -0.15 24.57
C GLY A 33 -10.68 0.95 25.60
N ALA A 34 -11.75 1.16 26.40
CA ALA A 34 -11.78 2.16 27.46
C ALA A 34 -10.76 1.87 28.57
N ILE A 35 -10.40 0.60 28.83
CA ILE A 35 -9.35 0.27 29.81
C ILE A 35 -8.02 0.90 29.39
N THR A 36 -7.63 0.74 28.14
CA THR A 36 -6.38 1.29 27.60
C THR A 36 -6.38 2.83 27.63
N GLU A 37 -7.51 3.45 27.23
CA GLU A 37 -7.65 4.90 27.19
C GLU A 37 -7.62 5.54 28.59
N VAL A 38 -8.37 4.96 29.53
CA VAL A 38 -8.44 5.47 30.92
C VAL A 38 -7.10 5.27 31.64
N ALA A 39 -6.48 4.09 31.52
CA ALA A 39 -5.19 3.80 32.16
C ALA A 39 -4.03 4.66 31.60
N ALA A 40 -4.15 5.15 30.36
CA ALA A 40 -3.18 6.09 29.78
C ALA A 40 -3.25 7.50 30.41
N ILE A 41 -4.40 7.90 30.97
CA ILE A 41 -4.67 9.26 31.51
C ILE A 41 -4.64 9.26 33.03
N LEU A 42 -5.29 8.29 33.68
CA LEU A 42 -5.60 8.25 35.09
C LEU A 42 -4.72 7.23 35.81
N ALA A 43 -3.94 7.68 36.77
CA ALA A 43 -3.15 6.82 37.63
C ALA A 43 -3.98 6.32 38.83
N VAL A 44 -3.56 5.19 39.43
CA VAL A 44 -4.21 4.61 40.62
C VAL A 44 -4.27 5.61 41.77
N ASP A 45 -3.22 6.42 41.94
CA ASP A 45 -3.11 7.43 43.03
C ASP A 45 -3.90 8.73 42.75
N ASP A 46 -4.56 8.85 41.61
CA ASP A 46 -5.37 10.02 41.27
C ASP A 46 -6.79 9.95 41.85
N TYR A 47 -7.22 8.77 42.28
CA TYR A 47 -8.54 8.60 42.87
C TYR A 47 -8.62 9.21 44.26
N TYR A 48 -9.74 9.88 44.54
CA TYR A 48 -10.06 10.35 45.87
C TYR A 48 -10.50 9.19 46.78
N ARG A 49 -11.26 8.25 46.21
CA ARG A 49 -11.77 7.10 46.96
C ARG A 49 -10.81 5.91 46.86
N PRO A 50 -10.24 5.43 48.04
CA PRO A 50 -9.31 4.29 48.00
C PRO A 50 -9.89 3.01 47.35
N ALA A 51 -11.21 2.79 47.52
CA ALA A 51 -11.91 1.67 46.86
C ALA A 51 -11.82 1.75 45.32
N HIS A 52 -11.91 2.95 44.75
CA HIS A 52 -11.80 3.17 43.30
C HIS A 52 -10.38 2.89 42.79
N ALA A 53 -9.38 3.32 43.54
CA ALA A 53 -7.97 3.01 43.27
C ALA A 53 -7.72 1.49 43.21
N THR A 54 -8.28 0.74 44.20
CA THR A 54 -8.16 -0.71 44.25
C THR A 54 -8.84 -1.38 43.04
N ILE A 55 -10.04 -0.92 42.65
CA ILE A 55 -10.76 -1.44 41.49
C ILE A 55 -9.97 -1.16 40.21
N HIS A 56 -9.45 0.08 40.03
CA HIS A 56 -8.62 0.42 38.85
C HIS A 56 -7.40 -0.47 38.73
N ALA A 57 -6.68 -0.69 39.84
CA ALA A 57 -5.49 -1.55 39.88
C ALA A 57 -5.82 -2.99 39.48
N ALA A 58 -6.94 -3.55 39.98
CA ALA A 58 -7.40 -4.89 39.63
C ALA A 58 -7.74 -5.02 38.14
N ILE A 59 -8.51 -4.05 37.59
CA ILE A 59 -8.88 -4.02 36.17
C ILE A 59 -7.62 -3.98 35.29
N THR A 60 -6.68 -3.12 35.61
CA THR A 60 -5.45 -2.94 34.84
C THR A 60 -4.55 -4.17 34.90
N ALA A 61 -4.41 -4.80 36.06
CA ALA A 61 -3.65 -6.04 36.24
C ALA A 61 -4.24 -7.20 35.41
N MET A 62 -5.57 -7.37 35.46
CA MET A 62 -6.27 -8.39 34.66
C MET A 62 -6.12 -8.15 33.17
N HIS A 63 -6.28 -6.89 32.73
CA HIS A 63 -6.12 -6.51 31.33
C HIS A 63 -4.71 -6.79 30.80
N THR A 64 -3.68 -6.44 31.57
CA THR A 64 -2.27 -6.70 31.23
C THR A 64 -1.95 -8.18 31.15
N SER A 65 -2.61 -9.00 32.00
CA SER A 65 -2.49 -10.45 31.99
C SER A 65 -3.34 -11.14 30.90
N GLY A 66 -4.04 -10.37 30.06
CA GLY A 66 -4.89 -10.92 28.99
C GLY A 66 -6.21 -11.55 29.47
N LEU A 67 -6.56 -11.40 30.74
CA LEU A 67 -7.78 -11.96 31.32
C LEU A 67 -9.01 -11.14 30.91
N PRO A 68 -10.20 -11.77 30.81
CA PRO A 68 -11.44 -11.06 30.55
C PRO A 68 -11.77 -10.11 31.71
N VAL A 69 -12.21 -8.89 31.37
CA VAL A 69 -12.57 -7.84 32.33
C VAL A 69 -14.04 -7.50 32.17
N ASP A 70 -14.81 -7.84 33.21
CA ASP A 70 -16.21 -7.51 33.38
C ASP A 70 -16.55 -7.50 34.90
N PRO A 71 -17.72 -7.00 35.34
CA PRO A 71 -18.06 -6.94 36.76
C PRO A 71 -17.96 -8.26 37.52
N ILE A 72 -18.21 -9.40 36.85
CA ILE A 72 -18.21 -10.74 37.46
C ILE A 72 -16.76 -11.23 37.65
N THR A 73 -15.94 -11.10 36.61
CA THR A 73 -14.54 -11.54 36.61
C THR A 73 -13.68 -10.67 37.55
N VAL A 74 -13.92 -9.35 37.57
CA VAL A 74 -13.25 -8.43 38.52
C VAL A 74 -13.67 -8.72 39.95
N ALA A 75 -14.97 -9.03 40.23
CA ALA A 75 -15.40 -9.43 41.57
C ALA A 75 -14.73 -10.73 42.04
N ALA A 76 -14.54 -11.70 41.13
CA ALA A 76 -13.80 -12.94 41.45
C ALA A 76 -12.33 -12.63 41.78
N HIS A 77 -11.65 -11.84 40.95
CA HIS A 77 -10.26 -11.43 41.17
C HIS A 77 -10.05 -10.69 42.49
N LEU A 78 -10.93 -9.72 42.79
CA LEU A 78 -10.91 -8.98 44.06
C LEU A 78 -11.24 -9.85 45.28
N ARG A 79 -12.06 -10.90 45.13
CA ARG A 79 -12.35 -11.91 46.16
C ARG A 79 -11.12 -12.71 46.49
N ASP A 80 -10.43 -13.19 45.47
CA ASP A 80 -9.20 -13.99 45.62
C ASP A 80 -8.06 -13.18 46.22
N ALA A 81 -8.02 -11.86 45.96
CA ALA A 81 -7.12 -10.91 46.59
C ALA A 81 -7.52 -10.50 48.04
N GLY A 82 -8.72 -10.82 48.50
CA GLY A 82 -9.26 -10.44 49.79
C GLY A 82 -9.82 -9.02 49.87
N ASP A 83 -9.89 -8.28 48.76
CA ASP A 83 -10.26 -6.87 48.71
C ASP A 83 -11.74 -6.63 48.35
N LEU A 84 -12.49 -7.64 47.97
CA LEU A 84 -13.86 -7.49 47.47
C LEU A 84 -14.80 -6.78 48.49
N HIS A 85 -14.65 -7.09 49.78
CA HIS A 85 -15.47 -6.47 50.80
C HIS A 85 -15.11 -4.98 51.00
N ARG A 86 -13.84 -4.62 50.87
CA ARG A 86 -13.33 -3.24 51.05
C ARG A 86 -13.79 -2.31 49.92
N VAL A 87 -14.03 -2.84 48.72
CA VAL A 87 -14.49 -2.05 47.60
C VAL A 87 -16.01 -1.95 47.49
N GLY A 88 -16.77 -2.53 48.41
CA GLY A 88 -18.24 -2.46 48.46
C GLY A 88 -18.96 -3.67 47.89
N GLY A 89 -18.25 -4.78 47.65
CA GLY A 89 -18.81 -6.04 47.16
C GLY A 89 -19.20 -6.05 45.67
N PRO A 90 -19.76 -7.18 45.19
CA PRO A 90 -20.13 -7.33 43.76
C PRO A 90 -21.19 -6.32 43.31
N SER A 91 -22.11 -5.92 44.22
CA SER A 91 -23.16 -4.96 43.89
C SER A 91 -22.61 -3.58 43.54
N TYR A 92 -21.48 -3.18 44.14
CA TYR A 92 -20.86 -1.90 43.83
C TYR A 92 -20.25 -1.87 42.41
N LEU A 93 -19.67 -2.96 41.94
CA LEU A 93 -19.18 -3.06 40.57
C LEU A 93 -20.30 -2.91 39.52
N HIS A 94 -21.50 -3.45 39.85
CA HIS A 94 -22.67 -3.22 39.01
C HIS A 94 -23.16 -1.77 39.09
N THR A 95 -23.06 -1.12 40.22
CA THR A 95 -23.40 0.31 40.37
C THR A 95 -22.49 1.18 39.51
N LEU A 96 -21.18 0.87 39.41
CA LEU A 96 -20.24 1.60 38.55
C LEU A 96 -20.65 1.51 37.07
N VAL A 97 -21.05 0.34 36.63
CA VAL A 97 -21.55 0.15 35.26
C VAL A 97 -22.83 0.94 35.00
N GLN A 98 -23.77 0.93 35.96
CA GLN A 98 -25.04 1.66 35.84
C GLN A 98 -24.87 3.18 35.89
N ALA A 99 -23.87 3.68 36.64
CA ALA A 99 -23.55 5.10 36.74
C ALA A 99 -22.85 5.66 35.49
N THR A 100 -22.46 4.79 34.53
CA THR A 100 -21.72 5.20 33.35
C THR A 100 -22.66 5.45 32.17
N PRO A 101 -22.84 6.70 31.71
CA PRO A 101 -23.75 7.01 30.60
C PRO A 101 -23.32 6.38 29.26
N THR A 102 -22.02 6.33 29.01
CA THR A 102 -21.41 5.68 27.82
C THR A 102 -19.94 5.36 28.06
N ALA A 103 -19.51 4.16 27.68
CA ALA A 103 -18.12 3.74 27.76
C ALA A 103 -17.19 4.53 26.81
N ALA A 104 -17.74 5.12 25.74
CA ALA A 104 -16.98 5.91 24.79
C ALA A 104 -16.36 7.21 25.35
N ASN A 105 -16.89 7.71 26.49
CA ASN A 105 -16.42 8.91 27.14
C ASN A 105 -15.44 8.61 28.31
N GLY A 106 -14.91 7.40 28.44
CA GLY A 106 -14.04 7.00 29.54
C GLY A 106 -12.81 7.89 29.70
N SER A 107 -12.18 8.26 28.59
CA SER A 107 -11.03 9.19 28.57
C SER A 107 -11.39 10.60 29.08
N TYR A 108 -12.59 11.09 28.79
CA TYR A 108 -13.06 12.39 29.29
C TYR A 108 -13.27 12.36 30.80
N TYR A 109 -13.90 11.32 31.34
CA TYR A 109 -14.07 11.16 32.80
C TYR A 109 -12.72 11.01 33.50
N ALA A 110 -11.79 10.26 32.91
CA ALA A 110 -10.42 10.14 33.42
C ALA A 110 -9.71 11.50 33.51
N GLN A 111 -9.90 12.37 32.53
CA GLN A 111 -9.30 13.72 32.53
C GLN A 111 -9.86 14.58 33.66
N ILE A 112 -11.18 14.54 33.93
CA ILE A 112 -11.81 15.26 35.06
C ILE A 112 -11.17 14.81 36.38
N VAL A 113 -11.05 13.51 36.62
CA VAL A 113 -10.46 12.96 37.85
C VAL A 113 -9.00 13.38 38.00
N THR A 114 -8.21 13.33 36.92
CA THR A 114 -6.80 13.76 36.92
C THR A 114 -6.65 15.24 37.25
N ASP A 115 -7.50 16.12 36.71
CA ASP A 115 -7.42 17.56 36.96
C ASP A 115 -7.78 17.91 38.41
N VAL A 116 -8.79 17.24 38.97
CA VAL A 116 -9.15 17.36 40.39
C VAL A 116 -8.06 16.79 41.31
N ALA A 117 -7.39 15.70 40.92
CA ALA A 117 -6.25 15.15 41.65
C ALA A 117 -5.05 16.12 41.66
N LYS A 118 -4.79 16.84 40.58
CA LYS A 118 -3.76 17.90 40.52
C LYS A 118 -4.08 19.03 41.50
N GLN A 119 -5.35 19.44 41.60
CA GLN A 119 -5.77 20.45 42.55
C GLN A 119 -5.51 20.01 44.02
N ARG A 120 -5.81 18.72 44.35
CA ARG A 120 -5.50 18.16 45.69
C ARG A 120 -3.99 18.23 45.99
N ARG A 121 -3.15 17.77 45.06
CA ARG A 121 -1.69 17.81 45.22
C ARG A 121 -1.14 19.22 45.41
N LEU A 122 -1.70 20.21 44.68
CA LEU A 122 -1.33 21.62 44.85
C LEU A 122 -1.69 22.13 46.24
N ILE A 123 -2.88 21.79 46.78
CA ILE A 123 -3.32 22.17 48.12
C ILE A 123 -2.44 21.50 49.17
N GLU A 124 -2.14 20.20 49.02
CA GLU A 124 -1.27 19.47 49.96
C GLU A 124 0.15 20.02 49.96
N THR A 125 0.73 20.32 48.79
CA THR A 125 2.05 20.95 48.69
C THR A 125 2.05 22.34 49.33
N GLY A 126 1.03 23.16 49.05
CA GLY A 126 0.88 24.48 49.67
C GLY A 126 0.76 24.39 51.19
N THR A 127 -0.03 23.47 51.72
CA THR A 127 -0.20 23.23 53.14
C THR A 127 1.10 22.81 53.82
N ARG A 128 1.86 21.90 53.22
CA ARG A 128 3.19 21.48 53.68
C ARG A 128 4.18 22.66 53.71
N LEU A 129 4.19 23.47 52.66
CA LEU A 129 5.05 24.66 52.59
C LEU A 129 4.73 25.67 53.67
N ILE A 130 3.46 25.94 53.92
CA ILE A 130 3.03 26.82 55.03
C ILE A 130 3.47 26.25 56.40
N ALA A 131 3.30 24.94 56.62
CA ALA A 131 3.68 24.26 57.84
C ALA A 131 5.21 24.30 58.07
N HIS A 132 6.01 24.10 57.04
CA HIS A 132 7.47 24.18 57.08
C HIS A 132 7.95 25.64 57.33
N GLY A 133 7.41 26.60 56.57
CA GLY A 133 7.77 28.03 56.77
C GLY A 133 7.42 28.60 58.12
N ARG A 134 6.44 27.99 58.82
CA ARG A 134 6.10 28.37 60.22
C ARG A 134 7.01 27.73 61.26
N ARG A 135 7.75 26.64 60.94
CA ARG A 135 8.53 25.87 61.92
C ARG A 135 10.02 26.20 61.97
N ASP A 136 10.63 26.58 60.86
CA ASP A 136 12.09 26.72 60.79
C ASP A 136 12.52 27.86 59.87
N ALA A 137 13.29 28.79 60.36
CA ALA A 137 13.84 29.94 59.62
C ALA A 137 15.21 29.62 58.96
N SER A 138 15.83 28.47 59.32
CA SER A 138 17.20 28.13 58.88
C SER A 138 17.32 27.30 57.61
N GLY A 139 16.20 26.85 57.03
CA GLY A 139 16.18 25.98 55.86
C GLY A 139 15.46 26.54 54.63
N THR A 140 15.32 27.85 54.50
CA THR A 140 14.47 28.50 53.48
C THR A 140 14.84 28.11 52.05
N GLU A 141 16.11 27.95 51.74
CA GLU A 141 16.59 27.60 50.39
C GLU A 141 16.30 26.14 50.06
N HIS A 142 16.41 25.24 51.04
CA HIS A 142 16.07 23.81 50.87
C HIS A 142 14.56 23.62 50.69
N ILE A 143 13.74 24.34 51.47
CA ILE A 143 12.28 24.33 51.36
C ILE A 143 11.83 24.87 50.00
N ALA A 144 12.46 25.95 49.51
CA ALA A 144 12.18 26.49 48.17
C ALA A 144 12.57 25.54 47.04
N ALA A 145 13.71 24.87 47.17
CA ALA A 145 14.14 23.86 46.17
C ALA A 145 13.21 22.66 46.16
N GLN A 146 12.79 22.15 47.32
CA GLN A 146 11.86 21.04 47.43
C GLN A 146 10.47 21.41 46.89
N ALA A 147 9.99 22.62 47.13
CA ALA A 147 8.77 23.15 46.57
C ALA A 147 8.82 23.24 45.02
N ALA A 148 9.94 23.71 44.49
CA ALA A 148 10.14 23.79 43.04
C ALA A 148 10.13 22.40 42.40
N GLU A 149 10.72 21.40 43.04
CA GLU A 149 10.73 20.00 42.57
C GLU A 149 9.33 19.38 42.63
N GLU A 150 8.58 19.58 43.73
CA GLU A 150 7.20 19.10 43.86
C GLU A 150 6.27 19.79 42.82
N LEU A 151 6.40 21.09 42.61
CA LEU A 151 5.65 21.82 41.58
C LEU A 151 6.04 21.38 40.17
N ALA A 152 7.32 21.07 39.94
CA ALA A 152 7.77 20.50 38.68
C ALA A 152 7.18 19.11 38.45
N THR A 153 7.07 18.27 39.48
CA THR A 153 6.44 16.95 39.42
C THR A 153 4.95 17.06 39.14
N ILE A 154 4.22 18.01 39.76
CA ILE A 154 2.79 18.26 39.47
C ILE A 154 2.61 18.74 38.01
N ARG A 155 3.55 19.54 37.50
CA ARG A 155 3.58 19.94 36.07
C ARG A 155 3.94 18.78 35.14
N ALA A 156 4.84 17.89 35.57
CA ALA A 156 5.24 16.71 34.78
C ALA A 156 4.13 15.65 34.71
N THR A 157 3.16 15.65 35.60
CA THR A 157 1.94 14.83 35.51
C THR A 157 0.96 15.29 34.43
N ASP A 158 1.29 16.34 33.65
CA ASP A 158 0.65 16.60 32.36
C ASP A 158 1.16 15.54 31.36
N ARG A 159 0.82 14.25 31.65
CA ARG A 159 1.12 13.13 30.77
C ARG A 159 0.40 13.39 29.45
N TRP A 160 1.19 13.81 28.47
CA TRP A 160 0.75 13.82 27.11
C TRP A 160 0.84 12.37 26.62
N PRO A 161 -0.30 11.67 26.37
CA PRO A 161 -0.26 10.29 25.94
C PRO A 161 0.57 10.17 24.67
N ALA A 162 1.23 9.03 24.50
CA ALA A 162 1.97 8.75 23.27
C ALA A 162 1.06 8.99 22.06
N PRO A 163 1.53 9.71 21.02
CA PRO A 163 0.72 10.01 19.86
C PRO A 163 0.27 8.73 19.17
N ILE A 164 -0.97 8.70 18.72
CA ILE A 164 -1.47 7.64 17.84
C ILE A 164 -0.77 7.80 16.50
N PRO A 165 -0.05 6.78 16.00
CA PRO A 165 0.65 6.89 14.74
C PRO A 165 -0.30 7.30 13.59
N LEU A 166 0.09 8.32 12.81
CA LEU A 166 -0.56 8.65 11.54
C LEU A 166 -0.21 7.56 10.52
N GLY A 167 -1.14 6.66 10.26
CA GLY A 167 -0.97 5.61 9.27
C GLY A 167 0.38 4.91 9.50
N THR A 168 0.51 4.11 10.55
CA THR A 168 1.66 3.23 10.69
C THR A 168 1.59 2.22 9.56
N HIS A 169 2.28 2.50 8.46
CA HIS A 169 2.79 1.41 7.67
C HIS A 169 3.81 0.70 8.57
N ALA A 170 3.43 -0.46 9.14
CA ALA A 170 4.40 -1.44 9.58
C ALA A 170 5.43 -1.53 8.44
N ALA A 171 6.73 -1.68 8.75
CA ALA A 171 7.75 -1.81 7.73
C ALA A 171 7.25 -2.85 6.71
N LEU A 172 7.07 -2.43 5.46
CA LEU A 172 6.57 -3.31 4.42
C LEU A 172 7.55 -4.48 4.25
N PRO A 173 7.07 -5.71 4.01
CA PRO A 173 7.95 -6.85 3.83
C PRO A 173 8.83 -6.66 2.59
N VAL A 174 10.04 -7.19 2.65
CA VAL A 174 10.93 -7.31 1.49
C VAL A 174 10.44 -8.48 0.64
N PHE A 175 10.61 -8.39 -0.68
CA PHE A 175 10.21 -9.46 -1.59
C PHE A 175 10.86 -10.80 -1.21
N PRO A 176 10.09 -11.90 -1.10
CA PRO A 176 10.60 -13.23 -0.74
C PRO A 176 11.37 -13.85 -1.92
N ALA A 177 12.62 -13.42 -2.12
CA ALA A 177 13.43 -13.87 -3.25
C ALA A 177 13.65 -15.39 -3.28
N SER A 178 13.58 -16.07 -2.12
CA SER A 178 13.61 -17.54 -2.00
C SER A 178 12.44 -18.22 -2.69
N ALA A 179 11.32 -17.52 -2.87
CA ALA A 179 10.16 -18.04 -3.59
C ALA A 179 10.33 -18.02 -5.12
N LEU A 180 11.29 -17.27 -5.66
CA LEU A 180 11.64 -17.30 -7.09
C LEU A 180 12.39 -18.59 -7.44
N THR A 181 12.49 -18.88 -8.75
CA THR A 181 13.40 -19.93 -9.23
C THR A 181 14.85 -19.56 -8.94
N PRO A 182 15.75 -20.51 -8.68
CA PRO A 182 17.13 -20.20 -8.29
C PRO A 182 17.85 -19.24 -9.25
N TRP A 183 17.73 -19.45 -10.56
CA TRP A 183 18.39 -18.61 -11.55
C TRP A 183 17.85 -17.16 -11.59
N MET A 184 16.55 -16.96 -11.27
CA MET A 184 15.95 -15.63 -11.12
C MET A 184 16.42 -14.99 -9.80
N ALA A 185 16.35 -15.74 -8.69
CA ALA A 185 16.73 -15.24 -7.37
C ALA A 185 18.20 -14.79 -7.32
N GLU A 186 19.12 -15.60 -7.89
CA GLU A 186 20.54 -15.27 -7.98
C GLU A 186 20.78 -13.96 -8.77
N HIS A 187 20.12 -13.82 -9.92
CA HIS A 187 20.29 -12.62 -10.75
C HIS A 187 19.70 -11.38 -10.08
N VAL A 188 18.49 -11.50 -9.51
CA VAL A 188 17.83 -10.41 -8.76
C VAL A 188 18.74 -9.95 -7.59
N ALA A 189 19.29 -10.88 -6.81
CA ALA A 189 20.17 -10.55 -5.70
C ALA A 189 21.46 -9.85 -6.16
N ALA A 190 22.09 -10.36 -7.25
CA ALA A 190 23.31 -9.79 -7.78
C ALA A 190 23.09 -8.37 -8.35
N VAL A 191 21.98 -8.14 -9.08
CA VAL A 191 21.63 -6.82 -9.60
C VAL A 191 21.27 -5.87 -8.46
N ALA A 192 20.53 -6.31 -7.44
CA ALA A 192 20.18 -5.50 -6.27
C ALA A 192 21.43 -5.04 -5.50
N GLU A 193 22.42 -5.93 -5.27
CA GLU A 193 23.70 -5.57 -4.65
C GLU A 193 24.51 -4.62 -5.52
N PHE A 194 24.60 -4.86 -6.82
CA PHE A 194 25.33 -3.98 -7.74
C PHE A 194 24.74 -2.58 -7.82
N THR A 195 23.41 -2.48 -7.96
CA THR A 195 22.70 -1.21 -8.12
C THR A 195 22.36 -0.55 -6.78
N GLN A 196 22.48 -1.27 -5.66
CA GLN A 196 22.06 -0.84 -4.32
C GLN A 196 20.59 -0.46 -4.29
N THR A 197 19.76 -1.27 -4.98
CA THR A 197 18.29 -1.14 -4.98
C THR A 197 17.67 -2.24 -4.13
N PRO A 198 16.42 -2.08 -3.67
CA PRO A 198 15.66 -3.18 -3.08
C PRO A 198 15.52 -4.33 -4.09
N PRO A 199 15.63 -5.60 -3.65
CA PRO A 199 15.43 -6.76 -4.53
C PRO A 199 14.03 -6.82 -5.14
N ASP A 200 13.06 -6.20 -4.52
CA ASP A 200 11.65 -6.05 -4.94
C ASP A 200 11.52 -5.56 -6.37
N LEU A 201 12.33 -4.58 -6.76
CA LEU A 201 12.32 -4.02 -8.11
C LEU A 201 12.74 -5.05 -9.15
N GLY A 202 13.88 -5.72 -8.91
CA GLY A 202 14.39 -6.77 -9.79
C GLY A 202 13.43 -7.97 -9.86
N ALA A 203 12.91 -8.41 -8.72
CA ALA A 203 11.99 -9.54 -8.64
C ALA A 203 10.67 -9.28 -9.39
N THR A 204 10.08 -8.09 -9.22
CA THR A 204 8.86 -7.69 -9.92
C THR A 204 9.09 -7.64 -11.43
N MET A 205 10.22 -7.09 -11.88
CA MET A 205 10.55 -7.04 -13.32
C MET A 205 10.92 -8.41 -13.89
N ALA A 206 11.57 -9.30 -13.13
CA ALA A 206 11.82 -10.68 -13.55
C ALA A 206 10.51 -11.46 -13.75
N LEU A 207 9.52 -11.29 -12.86
CA LEU A 207 8.17 -11.85 -13.05
C LEU A 207 7.49 -11.26 -14.30
N ALA A 208 7.63 -9.97 -14.58
CA ALA A 208 7.13 -9.35 -15.80
C ALA A 208 7.79 -9.94 -17.06
N ALA A 209 9.08 -10.22 -17.00
CA ALA A 209 9.82 -10.81 -18.11
C ALA A 209 9.35 -12.25 -18.40
N VAL A 210 9.18 -13.09 -17.38
CA VAL A 210 8.62 -14.45 -17.55
C VAL A 210 7.16 -14.38 -18.00
N SER A 211 6.37 -13.42 -17.47
CA SER A 211 5.01 -13.19 -17.92
C SER A 211 4.93 -12.75 -19.38
N THR A 212 5.93 -12.02 -19.89
CA THR A 212 6.04 -11.66 -21.33
C THR A 212 6.21 -12.90 -22.20
N ALA A 213 6.99 -13.87 -21.77
CA ALA A 213 7.18 -15.13 -22.48
C ALA A 213 5.90 -15.98 -22.53
N ALA A 214 5.22 -16.09 -21.40
CA ALA A 214 4.11 -17.02 -21.19
C ALA A 214 2.73 -16.43 -21.54
N GLY A 215 2.56 -15.10 -21.42
CA GLY A 215 1.27 -14.41 -21.49
C GLY A 215 0.42 -14.80 -22.69
N GLY A 216 -0.76 -15.38 -22.43
CA GLY A 216 -1.69 -15.85 -23.46
C GLY A 216 -1.26 -17.09 -24.25
N ARG A 217 -0.06 -17.61 -24.02
CA ARG A 217 0.47 -18.83 -24.67
C ARG A 217 0.29 -20.07 -23.81
N VAL A 218 0.33 -19.88 -22.49
CA VAL A 218 0.10 -20.94 -21.52
C VAL A 218 -0.95 -20.50 -20.52
N HIS A 219 -1.85 -21.40 -20.17
CA HIS A 219 -2.91 -21.18 -19.19
C HIS A 219 -2.76 -22.18 -18.04
N VAL A 220 -3.12 -21.81 -16.81
CA VAL A 220 -3.29 -22.77 -15.73
C VAL A 220 -4.76 -23.12 -15.59
N GLU A 221 -5.08 -24.41 -15.55
CA GLU A 221 -6.41 -24.89 -15.18
C GLU A 221 -6.41 -25.24 -13.68
N ILE A 222 -7.09 -24.41 -12.90
CA ILE A 222 -7.20 -24.60 -11.45
C ILE A 222 -8.15 -25.77 -11.17
N ARG A 223 -9.33 -25.71 -11.79
CA ARG A 223 -10.37 -26.77 -11.75
C ARG A 223 -11.12 -26.77 -13.07
N PRO A 224 -11.85 -27.82 -13.42
CA PRO A 224 -12.69 -27.86 -14.61
C PRO A 224 -13.60 -26.63 -14.71
N GLY A 225 -13.43 -25.86 -15.80
CA GLY A 225 -14.18 -24.62 -16.01
C GLY A 225 -13.55 -23.35 -15.39
N TRP A 226 -12.47 -23.48 -14.62
CA TRP A 226 -11.73 -22.34 -14.08
C TRP A 226 -10.28 -22.33 -14.59
N ARG A 227 -10.03 -21.47 -15.56
CA ARG A 227 -8.71 -21.27 -16.17
C ARG A 227 -8.25 -19.83 -15.99
N GLU A 228 -6.97 -19.67 -15.67
CA GLU A 228 -6.31 -18.37 -15.63
C GLU A 228 -5.24 -18.27 -16.70
N GLN A 229 -5.08 -17.07 -17.27
CA GLN A 229 -3.97 -16.76 -18.17
C GLN A 229 -2.68 -16.60 -17.38
N SER A 230 -1.54 -16.52 -18.07
CA SER A 230 -0.23 -16.30 -17.44
C SER A 230 0.28 -14.85 -17.50
N ASN A 231 -0.49 -13.94 -18.09
CA ASN A 231 -0.12 -12.54 -18.13
C ASN A 231 -0.43 -11.83 -16.79
N LEU A 232 0.49 -10.97 -16.36
CA LEU A 232 0.40 -10.18 -15.12
C LEU A 232 0.45 -8.68 -15.42
N TYR A 233 -0.17 -7.89 -14.55
CA TYR A 233 0.00 -6.44 -14.45
C TYR A 233 0.78 -6.14 -13.18
N LEU A 234 2.01 -5.65 -13.32
CA LEU A 234 2.99 -5.49 -12.27
C LEU A 234 3.46 -4.04 -12.17
N VAL A 235 3.47 -3.53 -10.96
CA VAL A 235 3.94 -2.16 -10.65
C VAL A 235 4.91 -2.21 -9.50
N CYS A 236 6.11 -1.64 -9.69
CA CYS A 236 7.03 -1.37 -8.59
C CYS A 236 7.27 0.12 -8.50
N ALA A 237 6.57 0.80 -7.58
CA ALA A 237 6.66 2.24 -7.44
C ALA A 237 7.84 2.64 -6.55
N MET A 238 8.74 3.46 -7.10
CA MET A 238 9.93 3.95 -6.42
C MET A 238 10.17 5.45 -6.66
N PRO A 239 10.75 6.16 -5.68
CA PRO A 239 11.07 7.58 -5.84
C PRO A 239 12.07 7.82 -6.97
N PRO A 240 12.22 9.08 -7.45
CA PRO A 240 13.25 9.44 -8.42
C PRO A 240 14.65 9.14 -7.87
N ALA A 241 15.62 9.01 -8.76
CA ALA A 241 17.01 8.66 -8.46
C ALA A 241 17.21 7.26 -7.83
N SER A 242 16.25 6.35 -7.96
CA SER A 242 16.28 4.98 -7.45
C SER A 242 16.96 3.97 -8.39
N ARG A 243 17.71 4.42 -9.42
CA ARG A 243 18.38 3.55 -10.42
C ARG A 243 17.44 2.52 -11.07
N LYS A 244 16.19 2.92 -11.26
CA LYS A 244 15.14 2.04 -11.82
C LYS A 244 15.50 1.52 -13.20
N SER A 245 16.03 2.39 -14.07
CA SER A 245 16.36 2.07 -15.47
C SER A 245 17.43 1.00 -15.59
N ASP A 246 18.44 1.01 -14.72
CA ASP A 246 19.53 0.02 -14.73
C ASP A 246 18.99 -1.38 -14.38
N VAL A 247 18.17 -1.47 -13.33
CA VAL A 247 17.53 -2.74 -12.93
C VAL A 247 16.54 -3.21 -13.98
N PHE A 248 15.73 -2.30 -14.50
CA PHE A 248 14.76 -2.59 -15.56
C PHE A 248 15.47 -3.20 -16.78
N ALA A 249 16.54 -2.57 -17.26
CA ALA A 249 17.33 -3.07 -18.38
C ALA A 249 17.91 -4.46 -18.10
N ALA A 250 18.53 -4.67 -16.93
CA ALA A 250 19.10 -5.96 -16.55
C ALA A 250 18.07 -7.11 -16.55
N MET A 251 16.81 -6.83 -16.24
CA MET A 251 15.75 -7.85 -16.22
C MET A 251 15.09 -8.07 -17.59
N THR A 252 15.04 -7.05 -18.46
CA THR A 252 14.23 -7.09 -19.69
C THR A 252 15.05 -7.20 -20.97
N GLU A 253 16.36 -6.93 -20.94
CA GLU A 253 17.24 -7.01 -22.12
C GLU A 253 17.10 -8.31 -22.92
N PRO A 254 17.03 -9.51 -22.31
CA PRO A 254 16.85 -10.75 -23.08
C PRO A 254 15.58 -10.79 -23.93
N ILE A 255 14.51 -10.06 -23.54
CA ILE A 255 13.26 -10.00 -24.31
C ILE A 255 13.51 -9.28 -25.64
N TYR A 256 14.22 -8.15 -25.60
CA TYR A 256 14.52 -7.36 -26.79
C TYR A 256 15.51 -8.09 -27.71
N ASP A 257 16.46 -8.84 -27.14
CA ASP A 257 17.37 -9.66 -27.91
C ASP A 257 16.66 -10.77 -28.68
N VAL A 258 15.77 -11.49 -27.99
CA VAL A 258 14.96 -12.55 -28.63
C VAL A 258 14.02 -11.93 -29.67
N GLU A 259 13.39 -10.79 -29.41
CA GLU A 259 12.53 -10.12 -30.39
C GLU A 259 13.33 -9.79 -31.67
N ARG A 260 14.56 -9.26 -31.55
CA ARG A 260 15.46 -9.00 -32.70
C ARG A 260 15.84 -10.28 -33.46
N GLN A 261 16.13 -11.37 -32.74
CA GLN A 261 16.45 -12.67 -33.34
C GLN A 261 15.26 -13.23 -34.16
N LEU A 262 14.06 -13.24 -33.54
CA LEU A 262 12.82 -13.69 -34.22
C LEU A 262 12.52 -12.86 -35.46
N GLN A 263 12.77 -11.54 -35.42
CA GLN A 263 12.59 -10.66 -36.58
C GLN A 263 13.57 -10.97 -37.71
N GLU A 264 14.84 -11.24 -37.39
CA GLU A 264 15.84 -11.59 -38.39
C GLU A 264 15.57 -12.99 -39.00
N GLU A 265 15.23 -13.99 -38.19
CA GLU A 265 14.86 -15.33 -38.61
C GLU A 265 13.64 -15.35 -39.56
N SER A 266 12.66 -14.47 -39.31
CA SER A 266 11.43 -14.39 -40.13
C SER A 266 11.56 -13.54 -41.39
N ARG A 267 12.62 -12.72 -41.49
CA ARG A 267 12.79 -11.68 -42.50
C ARG A 267 12.70 -12.22 -43.94
N ALA A 268 13.45 -13.30 -44.24
CA ALA A 268 13.45 -13.89 -45.60
C ALA A 268 12.06 -14.35 -46.00
N ARG A 269 11.34 -15.05 -45.11
CA ARG A 269 10.00 -15.57 -45.36
C ARG A 269 8.97 -14.43 -45.52
N ILE A 270 9.12 -13.35 -44.80
CA ILE A 270 8.23 -12.16 -44.94
C ILE A 270 8.44 -11.53 -46.32
N ILE A 271 9.71 -11.25 -46.70
CA ILE A 271 10.04 -10.65 -48.00
C ILE A 271 9.56 -11.55 -49.15
N GLU A 272 9.72 -12.87 -49.06
CA GLU A 272 9.22 -13.81 -50.07
C GLU A 272 7.69 -13.72 -50.23
N ALA A 273 6.95 -13.73 -49.11
CA ALA A 273 5.49 -13.63 -49.14
C ALA A 273 5.01 -12.24 -49.62
N GLU A 274 5.66 -11.16 -49.24
CA GLU A 274 5.39 -9.80 -49.73
C GLU A 274 5.60 -9.73 -51.24
N THR A 275 6.75 -10.23 -51.75
CA THR A 275 7.08 -10.23 -53.17
C THR A 275 6.08 -11.07 -53.98
N ALA A 276 5.69 -12.24 -53.46
CA ALA A 276 4.69 -13.09 -54.13
C ALA A 276 3.31 -12.39 -54.20
N LYS A 277 2.92 -11.71 -53.11
CA LYS A 277 1.67 -10.94 -53.06
C LYS A 277 1.67 -9.75 -54.02
N GLU A 278 2.77 -9.00 -54.05
CA GLU A 278 2.95 -7.87 -54.96
C GLU A 278 2.91 -8.32 -56.42
N ALA A 279 3.56 -9.45 -56.76
CA ALA A 279 3.52 -10.01 -58.10
C ALA A 279 2.09 -10.39 -58.55
N ALA A 280 1.32 -11.05 -57.67
CA ALA A 280 -0.07 -11.40 -57.96
C ALA A 280 -0.98 -10.17 -58.12
N LEU A 281 -0.78 -9.12 -57.31
CA LEU A 281 -1.49 -7.85 -57.47
C LEU A 281 -1.12 -7.13 -58.74
N ALA A 282 0.15 -7.11 -59.15
CA ALA A 282 0.62 -6.52 -60.41
C ALA A 282 0.04 -7.26 -61.62
N GLU A 283 -0.04 -8.59 -61.58
CA GLU A 283 -0.70 -9.40 -62.61
C GLU A 283 -2.20 -9.04 -62.74
N ALA A 284 -2.92 -8.98 -61.62
CA ALA A 284 -4.34 -8.57 -61.60
C ALA A 284 -4.54 -7.17 -62.20
N GLU A 285 -3.69 -6.19 -61.87
CA GLU A 285 -3.75 -4.85 -62.42
C GLU A 285 -3.41 -4.81 -63.92
N GLY A 286 -2.42 -5.58 -64.34
CA GLY A 286 -2.07 -5.76 -65.77
C GLY A 286 -3.23 -6.30 -66.59
N LEU A 287 -3.91 -7.35 -66.10
CA LEU A 287 -5.10 -7.92 -66.72
C LEU A 287 -6.26 -6.92 -66.78
N MET A 288 -6.53 -6.20 -65.72
CA MET A 288 -7.54 -5.14 -65.70
C MET A 288 -7.23 -3.99 -66.66
N THR A 289 -5.97 -3.61 -66.79
CA THR A 289 -5.54 -2.59 -67.75
C THR A 289 -5.75 -3.04 -69.19
N ARG A 290 -5.51 -4.31 -69.49
CA ARG A 290 -5.80 -4.91 -70.81
C ARG A 290 -7.31 -4.97 -71.07
N ALA A 291 -8.10 -5.39 -70.07
CA ALA A 291 -9.56 -5.43 -70.17
C ALA A 291 -10.18 -4.06 -70.47
N ARG A 292 -9.63 -2.98 -69.88
CA ARG A 292 -10.11 -1.60 -70.12
C ARG A 292 -9.87 -1.11 -71.55
N LYS A 293 -8.90 -1.65 -72.26
CA LYS A 293 -8.59 -1.29 -73.66
C LYS A 293 -9.45 -2.01 -74.68
N LEU A 294 -10.19 -3.06 -74.28
CA LEU A 294 -11.11 -3.83 -75.14
C LEU A 294 -12.52 -3.28 -75.02
N GLY A 295 -13.26 -3.27 -76.10
CA GLY A 295 -14.70 -3.01 -76.11
C GLY A 295 -15.49 -4.11 -75.37
N ASP A 296 -16.79 -3.87 -75.12
CA ASP A 296 -17.65 -4.84 -74.44
C ASP A 296 -17.80 -6.09 -75.25
N GLY A 297 -17.39 -7.26 -74.74
CA GLY A 297 -17.43 -8.56 -75.39
C GLY A 297 -16.89 -9.68 -74.47
N MET A 298 -16.94 -10.94 -74.99
CA MET A 298 -16.49 -12.13 -74.25
C MET A 298 -15.02 -12.04 -73.80
N ASP A 299 -14.13 -11.51 -74.66
CA ASP A 299 -12.70 -11.35 -74.30
C ASP A 299 -12.45 -10.42 -73.11
N ARG A 300 -13.24 -9.32 -72.99
CA ARG A 300 -13.18 -8.43 -71.84
C ARG A 300 -13.65 -9.13 -70.56
N THR A 301 -14.75 -9.92 -70.69
CA THR A 301 -15.30 -10.65 -69.53
C THR A 301 -14.32 -11.72 -69.04
N ALA A 302 -13.63 -12.40 -69.94
CA ALA A 302 -12.60 -13.41 -69.64
C ALA A 302 -11.41 -12.75 -68.89
N LEU A 303 -10.88 -11.64 -69.38
CA LEU A 303 -9.79 -10.88 -68.68
C LEU A 303 -10.19 -10.34 -67.33
N VAL A 304 -11.42 -9.90 -67.14
CA VAL A 304 -11.93 -9.47 -65.83
C VAL A 304 -12.04 -10.65 -64.87
N ALA A 305 -12.45 -11.82 -65.34
CA ALA A 305 -12.48 -13.05 -64.53
C ALA A 305 -11.07 -13.50 -64.13
N GLU A 306 -10.11 -13.47 -65.05
CA GLU A 306 -8.70 -13.77 -64.76
C GLU A 306 -8.10 -12.76 -63.76
N ALA A 307 -8.38 -11.47 -63.93
CA ALA A 307 -7.95 -10.44 -62.99
C ALA A 307 -8.54 -10.63 -61.58
N SER A 308 -9.82 -11.04 -61.50
CA SER A 308 -10.48 -11.36 -60.25
C SER A 308 -9.84 -12.58 -59.57
N ALA A 309 -9.51 -13.63 -60.36
CA ALA A 309 -8.81 -14.79 -59.83
C ALA A 309 -7.41 -14.46 -59.30
N ALA A 310 -6.63 -13.65 -60.03
CA ALA A 310 -5.32 -13.18 -59.57
C ALA A 310 -5.42 -12.34 -58.31
N LYS A 311 -6.46 -11.50 -58.17
CA LYS A 311 -6.70 -10.73 -56.97
C LYS A 311 -7.07 -11.60 -55.75
N LEU A 312 -7.91 -12.62 -55.95
CA LEU A 312 -8.22 -13.61 -54.92
C LEU A 312 -6.96 -14.36 -54.49
N LEU A 313 -6.13 -14.79 -55.44
CA LEU A 313 -4.84 -15.42 -55.14
C LEU A 313 -3.95 -14.50 -54.28
N ALA A 314 -3.88 -13.22 -54.62
CA ALA A 314 -3.13 -12.24 -53.82
C ALA A 314 -3.71 -12.04 -52.39
N GLU A 315 -5.03 -12.17 -52.24
CA GLU A 315 -5.68 -12.13 -50.93
C GLU A 315 -5.43 -13.39 -50.09
N GLU A 316 -5.28 -14.56 -50.76
CA GLU A 316 -4.95 -15.85 -50.13
C GLU A 316 -3.48 -15.92 -49.68
N ILE A 317 -2.56 -15.13 -50.26
CA ILE A 317 -1.17 -15.08 -49.84
C ILE A 317 -1.08 -14.39 -48.47
N ALA A 318 -0.94 -15.22 -47.43
CA ALA A 318 -0.76 -14.74 -46.07
C ALA A 318 0.68 -14.25 -45.86
N VAL A 319 0.87 -12.94 -45.72
CA VAL A 319 2.15 -12.34 -45.30
C VAL A 319 2.28 -12.45 -43.80
N PRO A 320 3.26 -13.21 -43.26
CA PRO A 320 3.44 -13.29 -41.80
C PRO A 320 3.77 -11.92 -41.22
N PRO A 321 3.19 -11.55 -40.09
CA PRO A 321 3.55 -10.31 -39.43
C PRO A 321 5.00 -10.39 -38.91
N ARG A 322 5.70 -9.25 -38.92
CA ARG A 322 7.02 -9.14 -38.30
C ARG A 322 6.89 -9.45 -36.80
N PRO A 323 7.63 -10.42 -36.25
CA PRO A 323 7.53 -10.82 -34.85
C PRO A 323 7.64 -9.66 -33.87
N ARG A 324 6.78 -9.65 -32.86
CA ARG A 324 6.74 -8.63 -31.82
C ARG A 324 6.37 -9.24 -30.48
N LEU A 325 7.14 -8.93 -29.45
CA LEU A 325 6.89 -9.35 -28.07
C LEU A 325 6.44 -8.16 -27.21
N THR A 326 6.92 -6.97 -27.56
CA THR A 326 6.74 -5.76 -26.75
C THR A 326 6.06 -4.63 -27.53
N VAL A 327 5.42 -3.74 -26.80
CA VAL A 327 4.91 -2.46 -27.30
C VAL A 327 5.54 -1.31 -26.50
N SER A 328 5.49 -0.10 -27.06
CA SER A 328 5.99 1.10 -26.36
C SER A 328 5.23 1.32 -25.05
N GLY A 329 5.94 1.82 -24.03
CA GLY A 329 5.37 2.17 -22.73
C GLY A 329 4.37 3.33 -22.79
N ASP A 330 4.36 4.09 -23.89
CA ASP A 330 3.45 5.22 -24.15
C ASP A 330 2.35 4.91 -25.18
N ILE A 331 2.10 3.62 -25.47
CA ILE A 331 1.09 3.18 -26.42
C ILE A 331 -0.32 3.56 -25.99
N THR A 332 -1.08 4.23 -26.87
CA THR A 332 -2.49 4.54 -26.62
C THR A 332 -3.40 3.33 -26.87
N PRO A 333 -4.63 3.29 -26.30
CA PRO A 333 -5.52 2.12 -26.40
C PRO A 333 -5.85 1.67 -27.81
N GLU A 334 -6.01 2.59 -28.77
CA GLU A 334 -6.38 2.27 -30.14
C GLU A 334 -5.24 1.55 -30.90
N PRO A 335 -4.01 2.07 -30.97
CA PRO A 335 -2.88 1.33 -31.50
C PRO A 335 -2.62 0.00 -30.76
N LEU A 336 -2.79 -0.04 -29.44
CA LEU A 336 -2.65 -1.29 -28.68
C LEU A 336 -3.63 -2.36 -29.15
N ALA A 337 -4.90 -1.99 -29.37
CA ALA A 337 -5.91 -2.92 -29.89
C ALA A 337 -5.53 -3.45 -31.26
N GLN A 338 -4.99 -2.59 -32.15
CA GLN A 338 -4.51 -3.00 -33.48
C GLN A 338 -3.30 -3.95 -33.37
N GLN A 339 -2.34 -3.67 -32.49
CA GLN A 339 -1.19 -4.55 -32.28
C GLN A 339 -1.61 -5.90 -31.67
N LEU A 340 -2.55 -5.91 -30.73
CA LEU A 340 -3.10 -7.15 -30.18
C LEU A 340 -3.87 -7.97 -31.22
N ALA A 341 -4.50 -7.32 -32.21
CA ALA A 341 -5.16 -8.01 -33.29
C ALA A 341 -4.18 -8.79 -34.20
N VAL A 342 -2.96 -8.25 -34.35
CA VAL A 342 -1.92 -8.89 -35.16
C VAL A 342 -1.15 -9.95 -34.38
N HIS A 343 -0.76 -9.62 -33.13
CA HIS A 343 0.18 -10.43 -32.35
C HIS A 343 -0.46 -11.20 -31.20
N ARG A 344 -1.72 -10.90 -30.84
CA ARG A 344 -2.49 -11.49 -29.76
C ARG A 344 -1.87 -11.35 -28.37
N CYS A 345 -0.57 -11.62 -28.21
CA CYS A 345 0.16 -11.65 -26.94
C CYS A 345 1.30 -10.63 -26.98
N LEU A 346 1.23 -9.61 -26.14
CA LEU A 346 2.20 -8.50 -26.09
C LEU A 346 2.51 -8.10 -24.64
N ALA A 347 3.62 -7.39 -24.46
CA ALA A 347 3.98 -6.77 -23.19
C ALA A 347 4.22 -5.28 -23.34
N ALA A 348 3.69 -4.49 -22.42
CA ALA A 348 4.01 -3.08 -22.22
C ALA A 348 4.96 -2.97 -21.01
N LEU A 349 6.25 -2.76 -21.30
CA LEU A 349 7.30 -2.68 -20.30
C LEU A 349 7.90 -1.28 -20.31
N SER A 350 7.95 -0.61 -19.14
CA SER A 350 8.52 0.74 -19.04
C SER A 350 9.16 0.99 -17.68
N PRO A 351 10.36 1.61 -17.64
CA PRO A 351 10.97 2.07 -16.40
C PRO A 351 10.27 3.30 -15.81
N GLU A 352 9.25 3.81 -16.48
CA GLU A 352 8.52 5.02 -16.11
C GLU A 352 7.00 4.78 -16.03
N GLY A 353 6.24 5.82 -15.72
CA GLY A 353 4.80 5.75 -15.48
C GLY A 353 3.93 6.21 -16.66
N ASP A 354 4.50 6.43 -17.86
CA ASP A 354 3.80 7.04 -19.01
C ASP A 354 2.51 6.30 -19.38
N LEU A 355 2.50 4.97 -19.26
CA LEU A 355 1.30 4.16 -19.49
C LEU A 355 0.15 4.55 -18.54
N PHE A 356 0.46 4.88 -17.30
CA PHE A 356 -0.56 5.31 -16.34
C PHE A 356 -1.11 6.70 -16.67
N ASP A 357 -0.28 7.61 -17.17
CA ASP A 357 -0.73 8.91 -17.66
C ASP A 357 -1.72 8.76 -18.83
N ILE A 358 -1.47 7.80 -19.72
CA ILE A 358 -2.36 7.47 -20.85
C ILE A 358 -3.65 6.83 -20.35
N ILE A 359 -3.55 5.87 -19.45
CA ILE A 359 -4.70 5.21 -18.80
C ILE A 359 -5.55 6.25 -18.04
N ALA A 360 -4.92 7.22 -17.37
CA ALA A 360 -5.59 8.31 -16.67
C ALA A 360 -6.29 9.31 -17.60
N GLY A 361 -6.05 9.21 -18.92
CA GLY A 361 -6.72 10.07 -19.91
C GLY A 361 -6.00 11.38 -20.19
N ARG A 362 -4.68 11.48 -19.95
CA ARG A 362 -3.89 12.70 -20.22
C ARG A 362 -4.05 13.22 -21.65
N TYR A 363 -4.29 12.32 -22.60
CA TYR A 363 -4.46 12.64 -24.02
C TYR A 363 -5.91 12.47 -24.53
N SER A 364 -6.88 12.10 -23.68
CA SER A 364 -8.27 11.82 -24.06
C SER A 364 -9.23 12.18 -22.93
N ALA A 365 -10.28 12.92 -23.23
CA ALA A 365 -11.32 13.29 -22.26
C ALA A 365 -12.08 12.07 -21.66
N LYS A 366 -12.00 10.90 -22.31
CA LYS A 366 -12.60 9.63 -21.85
C LYS A 366 -11.62 8.49 -22.10
N PRO A 367 -10.88 8.02 -21.09
CA PRO A 367 -9.94 6.92 -21.24
C PRO A 367 -10.67 5.63 -21.65
N ASN A 368 -10.17 4.94 -22.69
CA ASN A 368 -10.68 3.65 -23.12
C ASN A 368 -10.00 2.52 -22.32
N LEU A 369 -10.50 2.22 -21.13
CA LEU A 369 -9.95 1.18 -20.27
C LEU A 369 -10.27 -0.25 -20.76
N GLY A 370 -11.21 -0.40 -21.70
CA GLY A 370 -11.71 -1.72 -22.16
C GLY A 370 -10.61 -2.65 -22.64
N VAL A 371 -9.67 -2.13 -23.44
CA VAL A 371 -8.56 -2.91 -24.00
C VAL A 371 -7.71 -3.54 -22.89
N PHE A 372 -7.36 -2.78 -21.86
CA PHE A 372 -6.55 -3.28 -20.73
C PHE A 372 -7.32 -4.32 -19.90
N LEU A 373 -8.62 -4.09 -19.67
CA LEU A 373 -9.45 -5.00 -18.88
C LEU A 373 -9.65 -6.35 -19.60
N GLN A 374 -9.94 -6.31 -20.89
CA GLN A 374 -10.16 -7.50 -21.72
C GLN A 374 -8.86 -8.26 -21.96
N ALA A 375 -7.76 -7.57 -22.27
CA ALA A 375 -6.47 -8.20 -22.49
C ALA A 375 -5.84 -8.81 -21.20
N HIS A 376 -6.22 -8.33 -20.00
CA HIS A 376 -5.85 -8.99 -18.76
C HIS A 376 -6.55 -10.32 -18.56
N LYS A 377 -7.83 -10.41 -18.93
CA LYS A 377 -8.67 -11.60 -18.71
C LYS A 377 -8.71 -12.57 -19.91
N GLY A 378 -8.28 -12.10 -21.09
CA GLY A 378 -8.41 -12.84 -22.33
C GLY A 378 -9.84 -12.89 -22.86
N GLU A 379 -10.62 -11.88 -22.55
CA GLU A 379 -11.95 -11.71 -23.13
C GLU A 379 -11.84 -11.14 -24.54
N ARG A 380 -12.76 -11.55 -25.42
CA ARG A 380 -12.78 -11.08 -26.81
C ARG A 380 -12.79 -9.54 -26.86
N LEU A 381 -11.83 -8.98 -27.57
CA LEU A 381 -11.77 -7.55 -27.85
C LEU A 381 -12.49 -7.30 -29.18
N GLN A 382 -13.62 -6.61 -29.11
CA GLN A 382 -14.38 -6.18 -30.29
C GLN A 382 -14.73 -4.70 -30.11
N THR A 383 -14.45 -3.90 -31.13
CA THR A 383 -14.76 -2.46 -31.11
C THR A 383 -15.57 -2.13 -32.36
N ASP A 384 -16.86 -1.89 -32.19
CA ASP A 384 -17.76 -1.44 -33.26
C ASP A 384 -17.74 0.11 -33.31
N ARG A 385 -16.86 0.70 -34.12
CA ARG A 385 -16.87 2.13 -34.42
C ARG A 385 -17.24 2.36 -35.89
N ILE A 386 -18.13 3.33 -36.12
CA ILE A 386 -18.75 3.64 -37.42
C ILE A 386 -17.74 4.04 -38.50
N THR A 387 -16.51 4.41 -38.16
CA THR A 387 -15.54 5.02 -39.09
C THR A 387 -14.41 4.11 -39.57
N ARG A 388 -14.20 2.92 -38.99
CA ARG A 388 -13.19 1.92 -39.43
C ARG A 388 -13.56 0.54 -38.90
N GLU A 389 -13.53 -0.47 -39.75
CA GLU A 389 -13.49 -1.86 -39.32
C GLU A 389 -12.29 -2.07 -38.40
N GLN A 390 -12.56 -2.32 -37.13
CA GLN A 390 -11.51 -2.71 -36.19
C GLN A 390 -11.52 -4.22 -36.06
N PRO A 391 -10.34 -4.85 -36.10
CA PRO A 391 -10.25 -6.28 -36.02
C PRO A 391 -10.74 -6.79 -34.67
N SER A 392 -11.53 -7.86 -34.71
CA SER A 392 -11.90 -8.63 -33.51
C SER A 392 -10.71 -9.50 -33.12
N VAL A 393 -10.39 -9.50 -31.82
CA VAL A 393 -9.29 -10.30 -31.26
C VAL A 393 -9.85 -11.29 -30.24
N ASP A 394 -9.67 -12.56 -30.52
CA ASP A 394 -10.03 -13.62 -29.60
C ASP A 394 -8.86 -13.89 -28.65
N LYS A 395 -9.15 -13.91 -27.34
CA LYS A 395 -8.20 -14.20 -26.26
C LYS A 395 -6.91 -13.35 -26.29
N PRO A 396 -7.00 -12.01 -26.39
CA PRO A 396 -5.84 -11.16 -26.30
C PRO A 396 -5.17 -11.30 -24.94
N ALA A 397 -3.85 -11.18 -24.87
CA ALA A 397 -3.11 -11.16 -23.63
C ALA A 397 -2.11 -10.00 -23.63
N LEU A 398 -2.18 -9.18 -22.58
CA LEU A 398 -1.24 -8.11 -22.33
C LEU A 398 -0.55 -8.34 -20.99
N THR A 399 0.78 -8.31 -20.97
CA THR A 399 1.57 -8.17 -19.75
C THR A 399 1.90 -6.70 -19.56
N ILE A 400 1.83 -6.19 -18.33
CA ILE A 400 2.28 -4.84 -17.97
C ILE A 400 3.33 -4.96 -16.88
N GLY A 401 4.50 -4.33 -17.11
CA GLY A 401 5.59 -4.24 -16.14
C GLY A 401 6.15 -2.83 -16.10
N ILE A 402 5.81 -2.06 -15.08
CA ILE A 402 6.19 -0.63 -15.01
C ILE A 402 6.74 -0.24 -13.64
N THR A 403 7.63 0.78 -13.65
CA THR A 403 8.27 1.25 -12.41
C THR A 403 8.08 2.76 -12.21
N PRO A 404 6.82 3.22 -11.96
CA PRO A 404 6.48 4.62 -11.81
C PRO A 404 7.06 5.22 -10.54
N GLN A 405 6.86 6.54 -10.39
CA GLN A 405 7.00 7.20 -9.09
C GLN A 405 5.70 7.02 -8.27
N PRO A 406 5.75 6.98 -6.92
CA PRO A 406 4.55 6.83 -6.10
C PRO A 406 3.45 7.86 -6.37
N ALA A 407 3.82 9.10 -6.73
CA ALA A 407 2.88 10.16 -7.08
C ALA A 407 1.99 9.80 -8.29
N VAL A 408 2.52 9.04 -9.26
CA VAL A 408 1.77 8.62 -10.45
C VAL A 408 0.63 7.65 -10.09
N LEU A 409 0.79 6.86 -9.01
CA LEU A 409 -0.29 6.00 -8.50
C LEU A 409 -1.45 6.82 -7.92
N GLN A 410 -1.16 7.94 -7.26
CA GLN A 410 -2.17 8.85 -6.74
C GLN A 410 -2.94 9.52 -7.89
N ASP A 411 -2.23 9.98 -8.93
CA ASP A 411 -2.83 10.59 -10.11
C ASP A 411 -3.75 9.60 -10.86
N LEU A 412 -3.32 8.34 -11.00
CA LEU A 412 -4.14 7.29 -11.62
C LEU A 412 -5.42 6.99 -10.82
N ALA A 413 -5.34 7.01 -9.49
CA ALA A 413 -6.51 6.77 -8.65
C ALA A 413 -7.55 7.88 -8.74
N GLY A 414 -7.13 9.11 -9.02
CA GLY A 414 -8.00 10.26 -9.31
C GLY A 414 -8.63 10.20 -10.71
N ALA A 415 -8.17 9.31 -11.59
CA ALA A 415 -8.69 9.21 -12.95
C ALA A 415 -10.12 8.63 -12.99
N PRO A 416 -11.06 9.26 -13.72
CA PRO A 416 -12.44 8.79 -13.81
C PRO A 416 -12.55 7.33 -14.30
N GLY A 417 -13.14 6.46 -13.49
CA GLY A 417 -13.42 5.06 -13.82
C GLY A 417 -12.25 4.10 -13.65
N ALA A 418 -11.05 4.53 -13.23
CA ALA A 418 -9.93 3.63 -12.97
C ALA A 418 -10.22 2.70 -11.78
N ARG A 419 -10.85 3.23 -10.74
CA ARG A 419 -11.27 2.48 -9.55
C ARG A 419 -12.56 1.71 -9.81
N ASP A 420 -13.60 2.39 -10.31
CA ASP A 420 -14.94 1.82 -10.48
C ASP A 420 -15.01 0.67 -11.48
N ARG A 421 -14.15 0.67 -12.50
CA ARG A 421 -14.07 -0.41 -13.51
C ARG A 421 -13.12 -1.54 -13.13
N GLY A 422 -12.53 -1.51 -11.95
CA GLY A 422 -11.67 -2.56 -11.41
C GLY A 422 -10.32 -2.70 -12.14
N LEU A 423 -9.81 -1.66 -12.81
CA LEU A 423 -8.48 -1.70 -13.44
C LEU A 423 -7.38 -1.78 -12.38
N LEU A 424 -7.47 -0.92 -11.34
CA LEU A 424 -6.52 -0.91 -10.22
C LEU A 424 -6.45 -2.26 -9.50
N ALA A 425 -7.57 -2.97 -9.45
CA ALA A 425 -7.66 -4.29 -8.85
C ALA A 425 -6.92 -5.41 -9.62
N ARG A 426 -6.42 -5.14 -10.83
CA ARG A 426 -5.68 -6.10 -11.66
C ARG A 426 -4.17 -6.01 -11.51
N PHE A 427 -3.69 -4.98 -10.84
CA PHE A 427 -2.26 -4.80 -10.64
C PHE A 427 -1.78 -5.45 -9.34
N LEU A 428 -0.61 -6.08 -9.41
CA LEU A 428 0.20 -6.46 -8.27
C LEU A 428 1.17 -5.32 -7.97
N TYR A 429 1.09 -4.77 -6.77
CA TYR A 429 1.81 -3.57 -6.37
C TYR A 429 2.99 -3.89 -5.48
N ALA A 430 4.15 -3.30 -5.77
CA ALA A 430 5.31 -3.23 -4.91
C ALA A 430 5.62 -1.76 -4.59
N LEU A 431 5.79 -1.44 -3.32
CA LEU A 431 6.15 -0.11 -2.80
C LEU A 431 7.33 -0.26 -1.84
N PRO A 432 8.52 -0.65 -2.32
CA PRO A 432 9.66 -0.91 -1.45
C PRO A 432 10.25 0.37 -0.86
N ALA A 433 10.87 0.23 0.31
CA ALA A 433 11.66 1.31 0.90
C ALA A 433 12.87 1.65 0.03
N SER A 434 13.16 2.93 -0.14
CA SER A 434 14.31 3.38 -0.95
C SER A 434 15.61 3.32 -0.15
N ASN A 435 16.66 2.78 -0.74
CA ASN A 435 18.01 2.79 -0.17
C ASN A 435 18.76 4.13 -0.42
N LEU A 436 18.06 5.15 -0.93
CA LEU A 436 18.68 6.44 -1.23
C LEU A 436 19.23 7.10 0.05
N GLY A 437 20.50 7.49 0.03
CA GLY A 437 21.20 8.04 1.19
C GLY A 437 21.99 7.00 2.01
N TYR A 438 21.72 5.70 1.82
CA TYR A 438 22.37 4.59 2.52
C TYR A 438 23.17 3.66 1.60
N ARG A 439 23.29 4.02 0.32
CA ARG A 439 23.95 3.21 -0.71
C ARG A 439 25.45 3.16 -0.52
N LYS A 440 26.03 1.97 -0.68
CA LYS A 440 27.47 1.80 -0.77
C LYS A 440 27.99 2.44 -2.07
N THR A 441 29.16 3.07 -2.02
CA THR A 441 29.81 3.67 -3.20
C THR A 441 30.59 2.64 -4.02
N ARG A 442 31.07 1.56 -3.38
CA ARG A 442 31.73 0.44 -4.04
C ARG A 442 30.88 -0.81 -3.86
N THR A 443 30.44 -1.39 -4.96
CA THR A 443 29.57 -2.55 -5.01
C THR A 443 30.23 -3.66 -5.81
N THR A 444 29.79 -4.91 -5.60
CA THR A 444 30.25 -6.06 -6.37
C THR A 444 29.54 -6.06 -7.72
N PRO A 445 30.26 -6.13 -8.86
CA PRO A 445 29.65 -6.31 -10.16
C PRO A 445 28.80 -7.59 -10.22
N VAL A 446 27.77 -7.59 -11.06
CA VAL A 446 27.00 -8.80 -11.33
C VAL A 446 27.95 -9.85 -11.95
N PRO A 447 28.08 -11.06 -11.36
CA PRO A 447 28.92 -12.11 -11.94
C PRO A 447 28.42 -12.47 -13.35
N GLU A 448 29.32 -12.53 -14.31
CA GLU A 448 28.99 -12.82 -15.71
C GLU A 448 28.24 -14.15 -15.88
N THR A 449 28.61 -15.17 -15.12
CA THR A 449 27.95 -16.48 -15.12
C THR A 449 26.48 -16.43 -14.66
N VAL A 450 26.18 -15.52 -13.73
CA VAL A 450 24.80 -15.29 -13.23
C VAL A 450 23.99 -14.55 -14.29
N ALA A 451 24.55 -13.50 -14.89
CA ALA A 451 23.90 -12.75 -15.97
C ALA A 451 23.63 -13.62 -17.20
N GLN A 452 24.65 -14.39 -17.65
CA GLN A 452 24.51 -15.31 -18.79
C GLN A 452 23.48 -16.40 -18.52
N ARG A 453 23.41 -16.95 -17.29
CA ARG A 453 22.40 -17.96 -16.93
C ARG A 453 20.99 -17.38 -16.99
N TYR A 454 20.79 -16.20 -16.44
CA TYR A 454 19.50 -15.50 -16.52
C TYR A 454 19.09 -15.27 -17.97
N HIS A 455 19.99 -14.70 -18.77
CA HIS A 455 19.77 -14.44 -20.19
C HIS A 455 19.40 -15.72 -20.95
N ALA A 456 20.19 -16.79 -20.82
CA ALA A 456 19.98 -18.05 -21.52
C ALA A 456 18.65 -18.71 -21.13
N ARG A 457 18.30 -18.70 -19.82
CA ARG A 457 17.05 -19.30 -19.33
C ARG A 457 15.80 -18.54 -19.81
N LEU A 458 15.84 -17.23 -19.72
CA LEU A 458 14.71 -16.38 -20.16
C LEU A 458 14.57 -16.44 -21.71
N SER A 459 15.68 -16.38 -22.45
CA SER A 459 15.65 -16.53 -23.92
C SER A 459 15.11 -17.89 -24.35
N GLY A 460 15.55 -18.98 -23.69
CA GLY A 460 15.00 -20.31 -23.95
C GLY A 460 13.51 -20.40 -23.70
N LEU A 461 13.02 -19.79 -22.62
CA LEU A 461 11.60 -19.71 -22.30
C LEU A 461 10.83 -18.94 -23.40
N LEU A 462 11.35 -17.77 -23.82
CA LEU A 462 10.75 -16.95 -24.85
C LEU A 462 10.65 -17.70 -26.20
N HIS A 463 11.74 -18.31 -26.66
CA HIS A 463 11.74 -19.07 -27.93
C HIS A 463 10.79 -20.26 -27.88
N THR A 464 10.83 -21.06 -26.81
CA THR A 464 9.98 -22.25 -26.68
C THR A 464 8.50 -21.90 -26.69
N LEU A 465 8.11 -20.90 -25.90
CA LEU A 465 6.69 -20.54 -25.79
C LEU A 465 6.20 -19.70 -26.99
N TYR A 466 7.07 -18.92 -27.62
CA TYR A 466 6.71 -18.20 -28.85
C TYR A 466 6.43 -19.15 -30.02
N ALA A 467 7.13 -20.27 -30.08
CA ALA A 467 6.97 -21.28 -31.13
C ALA A 467 5.69 -22.12 -30.99
N LEU A 468 4.96 -22.03 -29.90
CA LEU A 468 3.71 -22.78 -29.72
C LEU A 468 2.65 -22.36 -30.74
N PRO A 469 2.09 -23.30 -31.53
CA PRO A 469 1.07 -23.00 -32.54
C PRO A 469 -0.26 -22.58 -31.90
N GLU A 470 -0.58 -23.15 -30.74
CA GLU A 470 -1.82 -22.92 -29.97
C GLU A 470 -1.52 -22.83 -28.49
N PRO A 471 -2.37 -22.13 -27.72
CA PRO A 471 -2.20 -22.05 -26.29
C PRO A 471 -2.31 -23.40 -25.58
N VAL A 472 -1.37 -23.68 -24.69
CA VAL A 472 -1.33 -24.91 -23.90
C VAL A 472 -1.96 -24.68 -22.53
N THR A 473 -2.73 -25.63 -22.03
CA THR A 473 -3.30 -25.61 -20.68
C THR A 473 -2.56 -26.58 -19.77
N VAL A 474 -2.03 -26.09 -18.66
CA VAL A 474 -1.31 -26.86 -17.64
C VAL A 474 -2.24 -27.02 -16.42
N PRO A 475 -2.62 -28.23 -16.02
CA PRO A 475 -3.46 -28.45 -14.85
C PRO A 475 -2.66 -28.39 -13.54
N LEU A 476 -3.36 -28.36 -12.42
CA LEU A 476 -2.77 -28.54 -11.08
C LEU A 476 -2.71 -30.03 -10.72
N THR A 477 -1.75 -30.40 -9.85
CA THR A 477 -1.83 -31.66 -9.16
C THR A 477 -2.96 -31.65 -8.12
N PRO A 478 -3.52 -32.80 -7.68
CA PRO A 478 -4.54 -32.81 -6.63
C PRO A 478 -4.07 -32.18 -5.30
N GLN A 479 -2.77 -32.22 -5.01
CA GLN A 479 -2.19 -31.56 -3.86
C GLN A 479 -2.13 -30.03 -4.04
N ALA A 480 -1.84 -29.56 -5.25
CA ALA A 480 -1.84 -28.15 -5.60
C ALA A 480 -3.26 -27.56 -5.54
N ASP A 481 -4.27 -28.28 -5.99
CA ASP A 481 -5.67 -27.86 -5.88
C ASP A 481 -6.09 -27.68 -4.41
N ARG A 482 -5.72 -28.58 -3.51
CA ARG A 482 -5.95 -28.41 -2.06
C ARG A 482 -5.21 -27.19 -1.48
N ALA A 483 -4.00 -26.89 -1.98
CA ALA A 483 -3.28 -25.70 -1.54
C ALA A 483 -3.99 -24.41 -2.00
N VAL A 484 -4.57 -24.40 -3.20
CA VAL A 484 -5.41 -23.28 -3.68
C VAL A 484 -6.69 -23.16 -2.86
N GLU A 485 -7.34 -24.29 -2.52
CA GLU A 485 -8.53 -24.30 -1.66
C GLU A 485 -8.24 -23.69 -0.29
N ALA A 486 -7.15 -24.09 0.36
CA ALA A 486 -6.73 -23.52 1.63
C ALA A 486 -6.40 -22.01 1.54
N LEU A 487 -5.87 -21.55 0.41
CA LEU A 487 -5.67 -20.12 0.15
C LEU A 487 -7.01 -19.38 0.02
N GLN A 488 -7.97 -19.96 -0.71
CA GLN A 488 -9.31 -19.40 -0.84
C GLN A 488 -10.01 -19.25 0.52
N ASP A 489 -9.97 -20.30 1.35
CA ASP A 489 -10.58 -20.29 2.69
C ASP A 489 -9.99 -19.20 3.59
N ARG A 490 -8.66 -19.04 3.58
CA ARG A 490 -8.00 -17.94 4.31
C ARG A 490 -8.41 -16.57 3.80
N LEU A 491 -8.50 -16.42 2.50
CA LEU A 491 -8.88 -15.15 1.87
C LEU A 491 -10.34 -14.79 2.20
N GLU A 492 -11.27 -15.74 2.13
CA GLU A 492 -12.67 -15.52 2.49
C GLU A 492 -12.84 -15.02 3.94
N VAL A 493 -12.01 -15.53 4.86
CA VAL A 493 -11.98 -15.02 6.24
C VAL A 493 -11.46 -13.58 6.30
N ALA A 494 -10.38 -13.28 5.56
CA ALA A 494 -9.76 -11.94 5.55
C ALA A 494 -10.64 -10.86 4.88
N LEU A 495 -11.62 -11.27 4.05
CA LEU A 495 -12.57 -10.37 3.37
C LEU A 495 -13.79 -10.00 4.21
N ARG A 496 -14.03 -10.66 5.36
CA ARG A 496 -15.17 -10.38 6.23
C ARG A 496 -15.13 -8.94 6.76
N PRO A 497 -16.28 -8.36 7.15
CA PRO A 497 -16.31 -7.07 7.84
C PRO A 497 -15.32 -7.04 9.01
N GLU A 498 -14.65 -5.90 9.19
CA GLU A 498 -13.63 -5.67 10.24
C GLU A 498 -12.32 -6.47 10.08
N GLN A 499 -12.18 -7.27 9.03
CA GLN A 499 -10.93 -7.97 8.72
C GLN A 499 -10.02 -7.11 7.80
N PRO A 500 -8.72 -7.42 7.73
CA PRO A 500 -7.73 -6.56 7.06
C PRO A 500 -8.04 -6.23 5.60
N LEU A 501 -8.70 -7.13 4.85
CA LEU A 501 -8.99 -6.94 3.43
C LEU A 501 -10.43 -6.49 3.14
N ALA A 502 -11.24 -6.20 4.17
CA ALA A 502 -12.63 -5.78 4.02
C ALA A 502 -12.82 -4.53 3.13
N HIS A 503 -11.84 -3.65 3.06
CA HIS A 503 -11.87 -2.44 2.24
C HIS A 503 -11.24 -2.61 0.85
N LEU A 504 -10.68 -3.78 0.52
CA LEU A 504 -10.02 -4.11 -0.73
C LEU A 504 -10.69 -5.28 -1.48
N LEU A 505 -12.01 -5.43 -1.38
CA LEU A 505 -12.78 -6.56 -1.93
C LEU A 505 -12.49 -6.80 -3.42
N ASP A 506 -12.43 -5.75 -4.23
CA ASP A 506 -12.20 -5.84 -5.68
C ASP A 506 -10.81 -6.38 -6.03
N TRP A 507 -9.79 -5.98 -5.28
CA TRP A 507 -8.41 -6.42 -5.48
C TRP A 507 -8.21 -7.82 -4.93
N ALA A 508 -8.62 -8.05 -3.70
CA ALA A 508 -8.45 -9.32 -3.01
C ALA A 508 -9.26 -10.44 -3.68
N GLY A 509 -10.45 -10.14 -4.24
CA GLY A 509 -11.23 -11.10 -5.02
C GLY A 509 -10.52 -11.64 -6.28
N LYS A 510 -9.39 -11.01 -6.71
CA LYS A 510 -8.57 -11.50 -7.83
C LYS A 510 -7.28 -12.19 -7.37
N LEU A 511 -6.98 -12.16 -6.07
CA LEU A 511 -5.70 -12.61 -5.54
C LEU A 511 -5.44 -14.10 -5.80
N VAL A 512 -6.44 -14.96 -5.66
CA VAL A 512 -6.30 -16.40 -5.96
C VAL A 512 -5.92 -16.64 -7.42
N GLY A 513 -6.59 -15.96 -8.35
CA GLY A 513 -6.26 -16.02 -9.77
C GLY A 513 -4.84 -15.52 -10.04
N HIS A 514 -4.43 -14.39 -9.44
CA HIS A 514 -3.06 -13.88 -9.54
C HIS A 514 -2.04 -14.86 -8.96
N THR A 515 -2.34 -15.50 -7.83
CA THR A 515 -1.45 -16.53 -7.24
C THR A 515 -1.28 -17.71 -8.18
N ALA A 516 -2.35 -18.19 -8.80
CA ALA A 516 -2.27 -19.27 -9.78
C ALA A 516 -1.46 -18.88 -11.03
N ARG A 517 -1.59 -17.62 -11.51
CA ARG A 517 -0.77 -17.08 -12.60
C ARG A 517 0.71 -17.04 -12.22
N VAL A 518 1.05 -16.53 -11.03
CA VAL A 518 2.43 -16.53 -10.52
C VAL A 518 2.97 -17.94 -10.37
N ALA A 519 2.17 -18.88 -9.84
CA ALA A 519 2.56 -20.29 -9.72
C ALA A 519 2.88 -20.90 -11.09
N LEU A 520 2.04 -20.63 -12.11
CA LEU A 520 2.34 -21.08 -13.47
C LEU A 520 3.66 -20.51 -13.99
N LEU A 521 3.91 -19.21 -13.80
CA LEU A 521 5.16 -18.57 -14.24
C LEU A 521 6.39 -19.20 -13.57
N LEU A 522 6.33 -19.45 -12.25
CA LEU A 522 7.39 -20.14 -11.51
C LEU A 522 7.58 -21.57 -12.03
N HIS A 523 6.51 -22.30 -12.28
CA HIS A 523 6.55 -23.66 -12.81
C HIS A 523 7.22 -23.71 -14.20
N LEU A 524 6.84 -22.81 -15.09
CA LEU A 524 7.44 -22.69 -16.43
C LEU A 524 8.95 -22.38 -16.32
N ALA A 525 9.31 -21.42 -15.45
CA ALA A 525 10.70 -21.03 -15.24
C ALA A 525 11.55 -22.15 -14.62
N ASP A 526 10.98 -22.98 -13.73
CA ASP A 526 11.65 -24.13 -13.13
C ASP A 526 11.87 -25.27 -14.14
N ARG A 527 10.91 -25.50 -15.05
CA ARG A 527 10.82 -26.72 -15.86
C ARG A 527 11.17 -26.56 -17.34
N ILE A 528 11.42 -25.33 -17.80
CA ILE A 528 11.72 -25.10 -19.22
C ILE A 528 13.00 -25.82 -19.67
N ALA A 529 13.97 -25.97 -18.79
CA ALA A 529 15.27 -26.55 -19.13
C ALA A 529 15.23 -28.06 -19.38
N ASP A 530 14.28 -28.77 -18.77
CA ASP A 530 14.13 -30.22 -18.86
C ASP A 530 12.90 -30.60 -19.72
N ASP A 531 12.30 -29.62 -20.40
CA ASP A 531 11.11 -29.78 -21.26
C ASP A 531 9.90 -30.40 -20.55
N ARG A 532 9.83 -30.26 -19.22
CA ARG A 532 8.71 -30.76 -18.40
C ARG A 532 7.72 -29.69 -17.98
N TRP A 533 7.77 -28.55 -18.60
CA TRP A 533 6.92 -27.40 -18.29
C TRP A 533 5.42 -27.65 -18.54
N GLY A 534 5.06 -28.59 -19.41
CA GLY A 534 3.66 -29.00 -19.65
C GLY A 534 3.09 -29.97 -18.59
N GLN A 535 3.88 -30.42 -17.61
CA GLN A 535 3.42 -31.28 -16.53
C GLN A 535 2.56 -30.51 -15.51
N PRO A 536 1.70 -31.18 -14.72
CA PRO A 536 0.87 -30.51 -13.72
C PRO A 536 1.69 -29.72 -12.69
N VAL A 537 1.20 -28.52 -12.35
CA VAL A 537 1.83 -27.63 -11.33
C VAL A 537 1.75 -28.30 -9.96
N PRO A 538 2.86 -28.50 -9.24
CA PRO A 538 2.86 -29.11 -7.91
C PRO A 538 2.50 -28.13 -6.79
N ALA A 539 2.10 -28.66 -5.62
CA ALA A 539 1.72 -27.88 -4.45
C ALA A 539 2.83 -26.96 -3.93
N GLU A 540 4.09 -27.37 -4.02
CA GLU A 540 5.24 -26.56 -3.61
C GLU A 540 5.29 -25.23 -4.37
N THR A 541 5.01 -25.28 -5.68
CA THR A 541 5.00 -24.07 -6.52
C THR A 541 3.81 -23.16 -6.16
N ILE A 542 2.65 -23.71 -5.79
CA ILE A 542 1.52 -22.93 -5.27
C ILE A 542 1.89 -22.23 -3.95
N ASN A 543 2.58 -22.95 -3.04
CA ASN A 543 3.00 -22.36 -1.77
C ASN A 543 4.00 -21.21 -1.96
N ARG A 544 4.99 -21.37 -2.85
CA ARG A 544 5.92 -20.29 -3.22
C ARG A 544 5.19 -19.08 -3.82
N ALA A 545 4.22 -19.33 -4.69
CA ALA A 545 3.39 -18.27 -5.24
C ALA A 545 2.51 -17.59 -4.19
N ALA A 546 2.04 -18.32 -3.17
CA ALA A 546 1.28 -17.77 -2.06
C ALA A 546 2.15 -16.83 -1.20
N GLU A 547 3.42 -17.16 -0.95
CA GLU A 547 4.37 -16.24 -0.27
C GLU A 547 4.55 -14.93 -1.05
N ILE A 548 4.65 -15.01 -2.37
CA ILE A 548 4.71 -13.82 -3.24
C ILE A 548 3.38 -13.05 -3.20
N ALA A 549 2.25 -13.74 -3.15
CA ALA A 549 0.94 -13.12 -3.04
C ALA A 549 0.73 -12.41 -1.69
N ASP A 550 1.22 -12.98 -0.60
CA ASP A 550 1.21 -12.36 0.73
C ASP A 550 2.05 -11.06 0.73
N TYR A 551 3.23 -11.07 0.09
CA TYR A 551 4.02 -9.87 -0.14
C TYR A 551 3.23 -8.79 -0.87
N TYR A 552 2.65 -9.11 -2.04
CA TYR A 552 1.87 -8.14 -2.81
C TYR A 552 0.62 -7.67 -2.06
N THR A 553 0.07 -8.49 -1.17
CA THR A 553 -1.08 -8.10 -0.33
C THR A 553 -0.72 -6.98 0.63
N GLN A 554 0.41 -7.08 1.34
CA GLN A 554 0.87 -6.03 2.25
C GLN A 554 1.19 -4.73 1.50
N HIS A 555 1.80 -4.84 0.34
CA HIS A 555 2.10 -3.69 -0.50
C HIS A 555 0.84 -3.07 -1.15
N ALA A 556 -0.15 -3.89 -1.51
CA ALA A 556 -1.43 -3.39 -2.00
C ALA A 556 -2.17 -2.60 -0.91
N LEU A 557 -2.23 -3.10 0.32
CA LEU A 557 -2.78 -2.36 1.46
C LEU A 557 -2.14 -0.98 1.56
N ALA A 558 -0.81 -0.90 1.55
CA ALA A 558 -0.08 0.37 1.63
C ALA A 558 -0.34 1.29 0.42
N VAL A 559 -0.45 0.74 -0.78
CA VAL A 559 -0.74 1.52 -2.00
C VAL A 559 -2.17 2.04 -1.98
N PHE A 560 -3.15 1.22 -1.57
CA PHE A 560 -4.53 1.67 -1.50
C PHE A 560 -4.76 2.68 -0.36
N ASP A 561 -4.01 2.59 0.74
CA ASP A 561 -3.95 3.63 1.76
C ASP A 561 -3.34 4.92 1.20
N LEU A 562 -2.24 4.83 0.44
CA LEU A 562 -1.62 5.97 -0.24
C LEU A 562 -2.57 6.65 -1.23
N ILE A 563 -3.30 5.86 -2.01
CA ILE A 563 -4.29 6.30 -3.01
C ILE A 563 -5.55 6.88 -2.34
N GLY A 564 -5.96 6.31 -1.19
CA GLY A 564 -7.13 6.74 -0.42
C GLY A 564 -6.84 7.82 0.60
N SER A 565 -5.57 8.23 0.77
CA SER A 565 -5.19 9.25 1.73
C SER A 565 -5.86 10.57 1.41
N ASP A 566 -6.66 11.08 2.35
CA ASP A 566 -7.13 12.45 2.34
C ASP A 566 -5.90 13.39 2.21
N PRO A 567 -5.96 14.43 1.38
CA PRO A 567 -4.91 15.45 1.31
C PRO A 567 -4.46 15.99 2.68
N ALA A 568 -5.36 15.96 3.68
CA ALA A 568 -5.04 16.30 5.05
C ALA A 568 -4.05 15.32 5.69
N THR A 569 -4.15 14.02 5.41
CA THR A 569 -3.25 12.98 5.95
C THR A 569 -1.85 13.11 5.34
N GLU A 570 -1.74 13.34 4.04
CA GLU A 570 -0.45 13.58 3.36
C GLU A 570 0.24 14.84 3.88
N ALA A 571 -0.54 15.92 4.04
CA ALA A 571 -0.04 17.15 4.61
C ALA A 571 0.40 16.97 6.07
N ALA A 572 -0.34 16.20 6.87
CA ALA A 572 0.00 15.89 8.26
C ALA A 572 1.30 15.08 8.36
N GLN A 573 1.50 14.07 7.51
CA GLN A 573 2.76 13.31 7.45
C GLN A 573 3.95 14.21 7.06
N THR A 574 3.75 15.13 6.11
CA THR A 574 4.77 16.09 5.69
C THR A 574 5.16 17.03 6.85
N ILE A 575 4.17 17.56 7.59
CA ILE A 575 4.39 18.41 8.76
C ILE A 575 5.05 17.60 9.89
N LEU A 576 4.65 16.37 10.11
CA LEU A 576 5.24 15.47 11.11
C LEU A 576 6.72 15.19 10.81
N GLY A 577 7.07 14.91 9.55
CA GLY A 577 8.45 14.76 9.10
C GLY A 577 9.29 16.03 9.30
N TRP A 578 8.69 17.22 9.14
CA TRP A 578 9.34 18.50 9.41
C TRP A 578 9.53 18.75 10.91
N LEU A 579 8.57 18.35 11.75
CA LEU A 579 8.67 18.47 13.22
C LEU A 579 9.76 17.55 13.79
N ARG A 580 9.99 16.40 13.21
CA ARG A 580 11.03 15.43 13.58
C ARG A 580 12.45 15.83 13.17
N ARG A 581 12.64 17.00 12.57
CA ARG A 581 13.97 17.53 12.20
C ARG A 581 14.30 18.71 13.09
N PRO A 582 15.51 18.81 13.65
CA PRO A 582 15.95 20.01 14.36
C PRO A 582 15.95 21.22 13.42
N ARG A 583 15.94 22.42 13.98
CA ARG A 583 16.18 23.67 13.25
C ARG A 583 17.64 23.75 12.82
N THR A 584 17.95 24.69 11.95
CA THR A 584 19.34 24.96 11.49
C THR A 584 20.29 25.35 12.62
N ASP A 585 19.76 25.85 13.73
CA ASP A 585 20.51 26.18 14.96
C ASP A 585 20.64 24.98 15.93
N GLY A 586 20.19 23.79 15.53
CA GLY A 586 20.23 22.57 16.36
C GLY A 586 19.10 22.47 17.38
N THR A 587 18.23 23.47 17.51
CA THR A 587 17.13 23.45 18.48
C THR A 587 15.90 22.72 17.95
N TRP A 588 15.11 22.12 18.86
CA TRP A 588 13.86 21.45 18.51
C TRP A 588 12.67 22.41 18.54
N ARG A 589 11.63 22.11 17.75
CA ARG A 589 10.37 22.86 17.71
C ARG A 589 9.48 22.39 18.85
N THR A 590 9.49 23.08 20.00
CA THR A 590 8.60 22.78 21.12
C THR A 590 7.21 23.39 20.95
N THR A 591 7.13 24.48 20.18
CA THR A 591 5.89 25.19 19.86
C THR A 591 5.94 25.70 18.43
N ILE A 592 4.81 25.61 17.72
CA ILE A 592 4.63 26.13 16.35
C ILE A 592 3.36 26.99 16.25
N LYS A 593 3.36 27.94 15.33
CA LYS A 593 2.16 28.67 14.88
C LYS A 593 1.62 28.03 13.60
N ARG A 594 0.34 28.25 13.27
CA ARG A 594 -0.25 27.76 12.02
C ARG A 594 0.58 28.15 10.78
N ARG A 595 1.06 29.38 10.74
CA ARG A 595 1.91 29.88 9.63
C ARG A 595 3.26 29.16 9.54
N ASP A 596 3.78 28.67 10.66
CA ASP A 596 5.08 27.98 10.66
C ASP A 596 4.99 26.60 9.99
N ALA A 597 3.81 25.95 10.04
CA ALA A 597 3.53 24.68 9.36
C ALA A 597 3.58 24.80 7.83
N VAL A 598 3.32 26.01 7.27
CA VAL A 598 3.46 26.25 5.83
C VAL A 598 4.90 26.10 5.37
N ALA A 599 5.89 26.35 6.25
CA ALA A 599 7.30 26.16 5.95
C ALA A 599 7.74 24.68 5.92
N ALA A 600 6.86 23.73 6.31
CA ALA A 600 7.17 22.30 6.27
C ALA A 600 7.41 21.78 4.84
N SER A 601 6.81 22.40 3.83
CA SER A 601 7.00 22.03 2.43
C SER A 601 6.81 23.22 1.48
N ARG A 602 7.56 23.26 0.38
CA ARG A 602 7.38 24.22 -0.71
C ARG A 602 6.01 24.10 -1.41
N ARG A 603 5.31 22.99 -1.23
CA ARG A 603 3.95 22.74 -1.75
C ARG A 603 2.89 23.57 -1.01
N PHE A 604 3.11 23.91 0.26
CA PHE A 604 2.17 24.69 1.04
C PHE A 604 2.38 26.18 0.77
N ARG A 605 1.32 26.87 0.37
CA ARG A 605 1.35 28.32 0.06
C ARG A 605 0.50 29.14 1.03
N THR A 606 -0.51 28.53 1.63
CA THR A 606 -1.48 29.20 2.49
C THR A 606 -1.71 28.41 3.79
N VAL A 607 -2.14 29.11 4.84
CA VAL A 607 -2.51 28.49 6.13
C VAL A 607 -3.70 27.56 5.96
N THR A 608 -4.65 27.89 5.09
CA THR A 608 -5.85 27.08 4.83
C THR A 608 -5.51 25.67 4.33
N GLN A 609 -4.39 25.51 3.62
CA GLN A 609 -3.93 24.21 3.14
C GLN A 609 -3.40 23.28 4.25
N VAL A 610 -2.91 23.85 5.36
CA VAL A 610 -2.32 23.08 6.46
C VAL A 610 -3.28 22.93 7.66
N GLU A 611 -4.38 23.66 7.72
CA GLU A 611 -5.35 23.59 8.82
C GLU A 611 -5.95 22.18 9.02
N PRO A 612 -6.44 21.47 7.99
CA PRO A 612 -6.95 20.10 8.17
C PRO A 612 -5.87 19.15 8.71
N ALA A 613 -4.63 19.30 8.24
CA ALA A 613 -3.49 18.50 8.67
C ALA A 613 -3.12 18.78 10.14
N LEU A 614 -3.17 20.04 10.57
CA LEU A 614 -2.91 20.41 11.97
C LEU A 614 -4.01 19.87 12.91
N ALA A 615 -5.27 19.91 12.49
CA ALA A 615 -6.38 19.31 13.22
C ALA A 615 -6.22 17.78 13.35
N LEU A 616 -5.77 17.11 12.28
CA LEU A 616 -5.48 15.68 12.30
C LEU A 616 -4.31 15.35 13.23
N LEU A 617 -3.21 16.13 13.20
CA LEU A 617 -2.08 15.97 14.12
C LEU A 617 -2.48 16.21 15.58
N GLU A 618 -3.43 17.10 15.83
CA GLU A 618 -3.97 17.36 17.16
C GLU A 618 -4.84 16.19 17.65
N SER A 619 -5.76 15.66 16.82
CA SER A 619 -6.59 14.49 17.17
C SER A 619 -5.76 13.23 17.40
N HIS A 620 -4.59 13.10 16.74
CA HIS A 620 -3.64 12.02 16.94
C HIS A 620 -2.65 12.25 18.09
N GLY A 621 -2.75 13.37 18.80
CA GLY A 621 -1.92 13.66 19.99
C GLY A 621 -0.50 14.14 19.69
N TYR A 622 -0.13 14.42 18.44
CA TYR A 622 1.17 15.01 18.08
C TYR A 622 1.28 16.50 18.41
N LEU A 623 0.14 17.17 18.37
CA LEU A 623 0.01 18.60 18.69
C LEU A 623 -1.06 18.81 19.75
N ARG A 624 -0.94 19.88 20.54
CA ARG A 624 -1.99 20.40 21.41
C ARG A 624 -2.14 21.90 21.18
N ALA A 625 -3.36 22.33 20.87
CA ALA A 625 -3.63 23.76 20.75
C ALA A 625 -3.44 24.45 22.10
N ASN A 626 -2.66 25.52 22.09
CA ASN A 626 -2.53 26.42 23.23
C ASN A 626 -3.43 27.63 22.98
N THR A 627 -4.67 27.56 23.48
CA THR A 627 -5.62 28.67 23.35
C THR A 627 -5.34 29.63 24.48
N PRO A 628 -4.82 30.86 24.24
CA PRO A 628 -4.64 31.83 25.30
C PRO A 628 -5.98 32.21 25.90
N ALA A 629 -6.06 32.30 27.21
CA ALA A 629 -7.24 32.78 27.94
C ALA A 629 -7.71 34.11 27.34
N ARG A 630 -9.02 34.26 27.12
CA ARG A 630 -9.64 35.50 26.65
C ARG A 630 -9.36 36.63 27.65
N THR A 631 -8.36 37.43 27.39
CA THR A 631 -8.22 38.74 28.06
C THR A 631 -9.23 39.69 27.42
N GLY A 632 -10.18 40.18 28.21
CA GLY A 632 -11.35 40.94 27.75
C GLY A 632 -11.05 42.33 27.13
N ARG A 633 -10.03 42.44 26.26
CA ARG A 633 -9.77 43.63 25.46
C ARG A 633 -10.10 43.34 23.97
N ALA A 634 -10.91 44.20 23.36
CA ALA A 634 -11.18 44.18 21.94
C ALA A 634 -9.87 44.37 21.15
N GLY A 635 -9.35 43.31 20.57
CA GLY A 635 -8.15 43.25 19.75
C GLY A 635 -8.16 41.98 18.90
N GLN A 636 -7.35 41.96 17.84
CA GLN A 636 -7.21 40.88 16.89
C GLN A 636 -7.14 39.51 17.59
N PRO A 637 -7.87 38.47 17.17
CA PRO A 637 -7.85 37.16 17.81
C PRO A 637 -6.42 36.62 17.87
N ALA A 638 -5.98 36.17 19.03
CA ALA A 638 -4.64 35.64 19.23
C ALA A 638 -4.43 34.44 18.30
N THR A 639 -3.34 34.45 17.55
CA THR A 639 -2.99 33.37 16.63
C THR A 639 -2.81 32.08 17.41
N ALA A 640 -3.60 31.05 17.11
CA ALA A 640 -3.50 29.75 17.75
C ALA A 640 -2.06 29.21 17.61
N THR A 641 -1.46 28.82 18.73
CA THR A 641 -0.17 28.15 18.79
C THR A 641 -0.39 26.70 19.20
N TYR A 642 0.46 25.80 18.73
CA TYR A 642 0.42 24.39 19.06
C TYR A 642 1.70 24.00 19.80
N ARG A 643 1.57 23.31 20.92
CA ARG A 643 2.68 22.61 21.57
C ARG A 643 2.96 21.33 20.77
N VAL A 644 4.22 20.97 20.62
CA VAL A 644 4.68 19.78 19.91
C VAL A 644 4.99 18.69 20.93
N HIS A 645 4.53 17.47 20.67
CA HIS A 645 4.73 16.33 21.56
C HIS A 645 6.22 16.05 21.80
N PRO A 646 6.66 15.81 23.06
CA PRO A 646 8.08 15.61 23.38
C PRO A 646 8.74 14.45 22.66
N SER A 647 8.04 13.36 22.38
CA SER A 647 8.59 12.19 21.64
C SER A 647 9.09 12.51 20.22
N LEU A 648 8.71 13.65 19.65
CA LEU A 648 9.23 14.09 18.35
C LEU A 648 10.61 14.75 18.43
N GLN A 649 11.11 14.98 19.66
CA GLN A 649 12.37 15.66 19.95
C GLN A 649 13.49 14.68 20.34
N GLU A 650 13.16 13.38 20.51
CA GLU A 650 14.15 12.34 20.79
C GLU A 650 14.74 11.82 19.49
N VAL A 651 16.06 11.89 19.35
CA VAL A 651 16.79 11.18 18.31
C VAL A 651 16.61 9.70 18.61
N SER A 652 15.84 8.98 17.80
CA SER A 652 15.77 7.52 17.89
C SER A 652 17.18 6.94 17.84
N THR A 653 17.66 6.46 18.99
CA THR A 653 18.95 5.75 19.11
C THR A 653 18.87 4.31 18.59
N ASP A 654 17.71 3.89 18.07
CA ASP A 654 17.45 2.54 17.58
C ASP A 654 17.54 2.41 16.05
N ALA A 655 18.57 3.01 15.44
CA ALA A 655 18.94 2.73 14.06
C ALA A 655 20.48 2.53 14.00
N ARG A 656 20.94 1.41 14.56
CA ARG A 656 22.25 0.83 14.28
C ARG A 656 22.09 -0.58 13.76
#